data_bfa6f067048a3a81ce9bceed1d3ff3a6
#
_entry.id   bfa6f067048a3a81ce9bceed1d3ff3a6
#
_cell.length_a   1.000
_cell.length_b   1.000
_cell.length_c   1.000
_cell.angle_alpha   90.00
_cell.angle_beta   90.00
_cell.angle_gamma   90.00
#
_symmetry.space_group_name_H-M   'P 1'
#
loop_
_entity.id
_entity.type
_entity.pdbx_description
1 polymer ?
#
loop_
_entity_poly.entity_id
_entity_poly.type
_entity_poly.pdbx_seq_one_letter_code
_entity_poly.pdbx_strand_id
1 'polypeptide(L)'
;MGAWHQLNLNLFKKALSVGSGKLTSELNGIVEEINKKEQSFEKLSDEEIKTNFQNLSEKIIDSPSDIEVEAFAYIREAAKRTLNQRHYDVQLFGGLVLLRNKISEMKTGEGKTLVSTLPISLMALYKKGVHVVTVNEYLAKRDAEWMSPIYNFLGLEVGLIYSNQDYEEKIEAYKKDITYGTNNEFGFDYLRDNMAISSEQLVQGDLFYSVIDEVDSILVDEARTPLIISGKVSDSTKWYTEFTKIVKGMKRDVHYDIDEAKKQVHPTELGIEYVESKLGISNLYENSQTNFIHYLTACLRAKTIFAKDVDYIVSNGQINIVDEFTGRVLEGRRYSDGLHQALEAKENVRIQDENQTLASITYQNYFRMYENLAGMTGTAKTEEEEFIQIYNLEVVEIPTNLPIQRIDQQDAVYKTNEAKLNAVIDDIIDRNKKGQPILLGTVSVEASEEVSKQLTNKGIVHNVLNAKNHEQEAQIIAQAGRLGAVTVATNMAGRGVDIKLGGNPEEMAVQFQINENKLDDPMYLNSKINELELQVSEEKNKVLELGGLYVLGTERHDSRRIDNQLRGRSGRQGDPGESRFYISLQDDLMRRFQGERIESIMNKLNLPDEERIEQTMVTKSIERAQAQVESLNFEIRKNVLKFDQVLNQQREVIYKWRRQLLRSESIEDLISEWFDDVISTISQNIEIHKKNYENLEHFSELISDELSNLLSDCLLYTSPSPRDVEESRMPSSA
;
A
#
# COMPACT_ATOMS: atom_id res chain seq x y z
N MET A 1 -3.04 4.97 -36.69
CA MET A 1 -3.61 5.14 -35.33
C MET A 1 -2.74 5.94 -34.36
N GLY A 2 -1.40 5.96 -34.53
CA GLY A 2 -0.50 6.66 -33.58
C GLY A 2 -0.55 8.19 -33.55
N ALA A 3 -0.80 8.86 -34.67
CA ALA A 3 -0.80 10.32 -34.73
C ALA A 3 -2.02 10.97 -34.05
N TRP A 4 -3.17 10.33 -34.11
CA TRP A 4 -4.41 10.80 -33.46
C TRP A 4 -4.34 10.66 -31.91
N HIS A 5 -3.65 9.64 -31.43
CA HIS A 5 -3.45 9.46 -29.98
C HIS A 5 -2.48 10.51 -29.41
N GLN A 6 -1.40 10.84 -30.12
CA GLN A 6 -0.47 11.89 -29.71
C GLN A 6 -1.07 13.30 -29.78
N LEU A 7 -1.93 13.59 -30.75
CA LEU A 7 -2.62 14.89 -30.84
C LEU A 7 -3.62 15.08 -29.68
N ASN A 8 -4.37 14.05 -29.32
CA ASN A 8 -5.29 14.10 -28.18
C ASN A 8 -4.54 14.23 -26.85
N LEU A 9 -3.41 13.53 -26.66
CA LEU A 9 -2.57 13.68 -25.45
C LEU A 9 -2.01 15.09 -25.31
N ASN A 10 -1.58 15.71 -26.41
CA ASN A 10 -1.04 17.08 -26.36
C ASN A 10 -2.12 18.13 -26.14
N LEU A 11 -3.34 17.93 -26.66
CA LEU A 11 -4.49 18.80 -26.38
C LEU A 11 -4.97 18.64 -24.93
N PHE A 12 -4.96 17.42 -24.40
CA PHE A 12 -5.30 17.13 -23.01
C PHE A 12 -4.27 17.73 -22.03
N LYS A 13 -2.96 17.59 -22.31
CA LYS A 13 -1.89 18.24 -21.54
C LYS A 13 -1.97 19.76 -21.56
N LYS A 14 -2.36 20.35 -22.70
CA LYS A 14 -2.54 21.81 -22.82
C LYS A 14 -3.79 22.31 -22.11
N ALA A 15 -4.87 21.51 -22.06
CA ALA A 15 -6.06 21.80 -21.27
C ALA A 15 -5.80 21.74 -19.77
N LEU A 16 -5.04 20.72 -19.32
CA LEU A 16 -4.58 20.58 -17.91
C LEU A 16 -3.68 21.75 -17.47
N SER A 17 -2.76 22.19 -18.32
CA SER A 17 -1.87 23.33 -18.00
C SER A 17 -2.60 24.68 -17.90
N VAL A 18 -3.72 24.86 -18.60
CA VAL A 18 -4.57 26.06 -18.49
C VAL A 18 -5.38 26.03 -17.18
N GLY A 19 -5.82 24.85 -16.71
CA GLY A 19 -6.50 24.69 -15.43
C GLY A 19 -5.57 24.93 -14.22
N SER A 20 -4.33 24.46 -14.27
CA SER A 20 -3.34 24.63 -13.21
C SER A 20 -2.99 26.10 -12.94
N GLY A 21 -2.92 26.92 -13.98
CA GLY A 21 -2.63 28.36 -13.84
C GLY A 21 -3.71 29.13 -13.07
N LYS A 22 -4.99 28.79 -13.27
CA LYS A 22 -6.10 29.42 -12.54
C LYS A 22 -6.13 28.96 -11.07
N LEU A 23 -5.98 27.69 -10.81
CA LEU A 23 -5.89 27.13 -9.46
C LEU A 23 -4.72 27.76 -8.69
N THR A 24 -3.53 27.81 -9.29
CA THR A 24 -2.35 28.41 -8.69
C THR A 24 -2.57 29.88 -8.32
N SER A 25 -3.22 30.67 -9.17
CA SER A 25 -3.54 32.06 -8.89
C SER A 25 -4.55 32.22 -7.74
N GLU A 26 -5.56 31.38 -7.70
CA GLU A 26 -6.57 31.33 -6.63
C GLU A 26 -5.91 31.01 -5.29
N LEU A 27 -5.15 29.92 -5.22
CA LEU A 27 -4.51 29.48 -3.98
C LEU A 27 -3.47 30.49 -3.46
N ASN A 28 -2.71 31.12 -4.34
CA ASN A 28 -1.80 32.21 -3.95
C ASN A 28 -2.53 33.39 -3.36
N GLY A 29 -3.71 33.74 -3.88
CA GLY A 29 -4.58 34.77 -3.28
C GLY A 29 -4.97 34.45 -1.84
N ILE A 30 -5.34 33.19 -1.57
CA ILE A 30 -5.66 32.71 -0.21
C ILE A 30 -4.44 32.81 0.71
N VAL A 31 -3.24 32.40 0.23
CA VAL A 31 -2.00 32.49 1.00
C VAL A 31 -1.68 33.96 1.36
N GLU A 32 -1.88 34.90 0.43
CA GLU A 32 -1.71 36.33 0.72
C GLU A 32 -2.67 36.84 1.79
N GLU A 33 -3.92 36.36 1.78
CA GLU A 33 -4.91 36.73 2.80
C GLU A 33 -4.56 36.15 4.19
N ILE A 34 -4.08 34.92 4.25
CA ILE A 34 -3.56 34.32 5.50
C ILE A 34 -2.40 35.15 6.05
N ASN A 35 -1.47 35.55 5.20
CA ASN A 35 -0.32 36.38 5.61
C ASN A 35 -0.76 37.75 6.16
N LYS A 36 -1.79 38.38 5.58
CA LYS A 36 -2.31 39.70 6.08
C LYS A 36 -2.92 39.57 7.48
N LYS A 37 -3.47 38.39 7.82
CA LYS A 37 -4.10 38.16 9.13
C LYS A 37 -3.10 37.82 10.23
N GLU A 38 -1.88 37.37 9.91
CA GLU A 38 -0.90 36.80 10.87
C GLU A 38 -0.68 37.68 12.10
N GLN A 39 -0.42 39.00 11.93
CA GLN A 39 -0.18 39.92 13.04
C GLN A 39 -1.36 40.05 14.02
N SER A 40 -2.59 39.83 13.54
CA SER A 40 -3.79 39.86 14.40
C SER A 40 -3.91 38.62 15.25
N PHE A 41 -3.51 37.47 14.71
CA PHE A 41 -3.55 36.17 15.39
C PHE A 41 -2.45 36.01 16.44
N GLU A 42 -1.27 36.60 16.21
CA GLU A 42 -0.19 36.64 17.21
C GLU A 42 -0.59 37.31 18.54
N LYS A 43 -1.57 38.19 18.52
CA LYS A 43 -2.04 38.94 19.73
C LYS A 43 -3.09 38.16 20.54
N LEU A 44 -3.66 37.09 20.00
CA LEU A 44 -4.66 36.28 20.68
C LEU A 44 -4.00 35.42 21.77
N SER A 45 -4.72 35.21 22.86
CA SER A 45 -4.35 34.22 23.87
C SER A 45 -4.56 32.80 23.35
N ASP A 46 -3.93 31.81 23.99
CA ASP A 46 -4.05 30.42 23.60
C ASP A 46 -5.52 29.92 23.70
N GLU A 47 -6.25 30.34 24.73
CA GLU A 47 -7.67 30.02 24.90
C GLU A 47 -8.54 30.69 23.84
N GLU A 48 -8.25 31.91 23.42
CA GLU A 48 -8.96 32.58 22.34
C GLU A 48 -8.73 31.85 21.00
N ILE A 49 -7.51 31.41 20.71
CA ILE A 49 -7.19 30.65 19.49
C ILE A 49 -7.99 29.36 19.48
N LYS A 50 -7.95 28.59 20.58
CA LYS A 50 -8.66 27.33 20.71
C LYS A 50 -10.16 27.51 20.53
N THR A 51 -10.75 28.45 21.28
CA THR A 51 -12.21 28.70 21.24
C THR A 51 -12.66 29.16 19.86
N ASN A 52 -11.93 30.12 19.27
CA ASN A 52 -12.29 30.66 17.97
C ASN A 52 -12.14 29.60 16.86
N PHE A 53 -11.12 28.75 16.93
CA PHE A 53 -10.95 27.65 15.99
C PHE A 53 -12.10 26.65 16.09
N GLN A 54 -12.47 26.24 17.30
CA GLN A 54 -13.61 25.33 17.52
C GLN A 54 -14.95 25.91 17.04
N ASN A 55 -15.16 27.21 17.21
CA ASN A 55 -16.37 27.91 16.73
C ASN A 55 -16.49 27.93 15.20
N LEU A 56 -15.40 27.67 14.45
CA LEU A 56 -15.50 27.51 13.00
C LEU A 56 -16.32 26.28 12.58
N SER A 57 -16.47 25.29 13.47
CA SER A 57 -17.30 24.11 13.21
C SER A 57 -18.76 24.45 12.91
N GLU A 58 -19.29 25.52 13.48
CA GLU A 58 -20.66 25.98 13.22
C GLU A 58 -20.79 26.58 11.81
N LYS A 59 -19.73 27.19 11.28
CA LYS A 59 -19.72 27.89 9.99
C LYS A 59 -19.33 26.99 8.82
N ILE A 60 -18.61 25.89 9.08
CA ILE A 60 -18.03 25.04 8.04
C ILE A 60 -19.10 24.37 7.18
N ILE A 61 -20.28 24.09 7.74
CA ILE A 61 -21.40 23.43 7.06
C ILE A 61 -22.00 24.35 5.99
N ASP A 62 -22.11 25.67 6.28
CA ASP A 62 -22.75 26.62 5.40
C ASP A 62 -21.80 27.19 4.32
N SER A 63 -20.55 27.45 4.67
CA SER A 63 -19.57 28.10 3.79
C SER A 63 -18.15 27.63 4.02
N PRO A 64 -17.76 26.42 3.54
CA PRO A 64 -16.42 25.87 3.78
C PRO A 64 -15.29 26.76 3.27
N SER A 65 -15.48 27.44 2.13
CA SER A 65 -14.45 28.33 1.54
C SER A 65 -14.19 29.59 2.37
N ASP A 66 -15.17 30.08 3.12
CA ASP A 66 -15.07 31.34 3.85
C ASP A 66 -14.19 31.20 5.10
N ILE A 67 -14.06 29.99 5.63
CA ILE A 67 -13.28 29.70 6.83
C ILE A 67 -11.83 29.28 6.57
N GLU A 68 -11.46 28.94 5.33
CA GLU A 68 -10.13 28.42 5.00
C GLU A 68 -9.02 29.36 5.47
N VAL A 69 -9.16 30.65 5.19
CA VAL A 69 -8.18 31.67 5.56
C VAL A 69 -8.02 31.77 7.08
N GLU A 70 -9.13 31.72 7.81
CA GLU A 70 -9.10 31.82 9.28
C GLU A 70 -8.55 30.54 9.90
N ALA A 71 -9.03 29.40 9.47
CA ALA A 71 -8.57 28.10 9.97
C ALA A 71 -7.06 27.91 9.76
N PHE A 72 -6.55 28.17 8.55
CA PHE A 72 -5.12 28.06 8.27
C PHE A 72 -4.28 29.05 9.06
N ALA A 73 -4.81 30.26 9.33
CA ALA A 73 -4.11 31.23 10.18
C ALA A 73 -4.03 30.74 11.65
N TYR A 74 -5.10 30.16 12.20
CA TYR A 74 -5.07 29.55 13.55
C TYR A 74 -4.10 28.37 13.63
N ILE A 75 -4.14 27.46 12.66
CA ILE A 75 -3.25 26.28 12.62
C ILE A 75 -1.79 26.69 12.50
N ARG A 76 -1.48 27.70 11.67
CA ARG A 76 -0.12 28.25 11.53
C ARG A 76 0.39 28.84 12.85
N GLU A 77 -0.46 29.59 13.57
CA GLU A 77 -0.08 30.17 14.85
C GLU A 77 0.06 29.09 15.93
N ALA A 78 -0.83 28.09 15.93
CA ALA A 78 -0.70 26.91 16.81
C ALA A 78 0.62 26.18 16.61
N ALA A 79 1.01 25.91 15.38
CA ALA A 79 2.28 25.26 15.05
C ALA A 79 3.50 26.08 15.50
N LYS A 80 3.43 27.41 15.35
CA LYS A 80 4.46 28.33 15.81
C LYS A 80 4.61 28.30 17.34
N ARG A 81 3.49 28.29 18.08
CA ARG A 81 3.51 28.30 19.56
C ARG A 81 3.91 26.95 20.16
N THR A 82 3.46 25.84 19.56
CA THR A 82 3.68 24.50 20.13
C THR A 82 5.01 23.88 19.73
N LEU A 83 5.36 23.97 18.43
CA LEU A 83 6.57 23.34 17.87
C LEU A 83 7.66 24.33 17.49
N ASN A 84 7.44 25.64 17.67
CA ASN A 84 8.31 26.70 17.15
C ASN A 84 8.55 26.62 15.63
N GLN A 85 7.55 26.08 14.90
CA GLN A 85 7.59 25.89 13.46
C GLN A 85 6.47 26.68 12.79
N ARG A 86 6.85 27.77 12.10
CA ARG A 86 5.90 28.56 11.30
C ARG A 86 5.82 27.98 9.89
N HIS A 87 4.63 27.64 9.40
CA HIS A 87 4.46 27.22 8.01
C HIS A 87 4.93 28.29 7.03
N TYR A 88 5.74 27.87 6.04
CA TYR A 88 6.12 28.70 4.91
C TYR A 88 4.96 28.89 3.95
N ASP A 89 5.02 29.90 3.09
CA ASP A 89 3.95 30.17 2.13
C ASP A 89 3.75 29.01 1.14
N VAL A 90 4.82 28.36 0.70
CA VAL A 90 4.75 27.14 -0.12
C VAL A 90 4.10 25.96 0.62
N GLN A 91 4.23 25.90 1.94
CA GLN A 91 3.59 24.90 2.77
C GLN A 91 2.09 25.16 2.95
N LEU A 92 1.69 26.44 3.12
CA LEU A 92 0.27 26.81 3.09
C LEU A 92 -0.36 26.45 1.74
N PHE A 93 0.34 26.76 0.65
CA PHE A 93 -0.10 26.39 -0.69
C PHE A 93 -0.29 24.87 -0.84
N GLY A 94 0.70 24.07 -0.36
CA GLY A 94 0.62 22.61 -0.34
C GLY A 94 -0.57 22.07 0.46
N GLY A 95 -0.86 22.67 1.63
CA GLY A 95 -2.03 22.34 2.45
C GLY A 95 -3.36 22.64 1.76
N LEU A 96 -3.46 23.77 1.05
CA LEU A 96 -4.63 24.12 0.24
C LEU A 96 -4.84 23.16 -0.93
N VAL A 97 -3.77 22.66 -1.55
CA VAL A 97 -3.86 21.61 -2.60
C VAL A 97 -4.45 20.33 -2.04
N LEU A 98 -4.02 19.90 -0.85
CA LEU A 98 -4.60 18.72 -0.17
C LEU A 98 -6.07 18.93 0.16
N LEU A 99 -6.47 20.12 0.59
CA LEU A 99 -7.87 20.47 0.87
C LEU A 99 -8.75 20.42 -0.39
N ARG A 100 -8.16 20.54 -1.58
CA ARG A 100 -8.86 20.40 -2.88
C ARG A 100 -8.89 18.96 -3.41
N ASN A 101 -8.65 17.96 -2.55
CA ASN A 101 -8.63 16.54 -2.92
C ASN A 101 -7.65 16.26 -4.08
N LYS A 102 -6.43 16.78 -3.95
CA LYS A 102 -5.36 16.61 -4.94
C LYS A 102 -4.10 16.07 -4.28
N ILE A 103 -3.15 15.66 -5.11
CA ILE A 103 -1.82 15.25 -4.64
C ILE A 103 -0.90 16.47 -4.61
N SER A 104 -0.37 16.76 -3.43
CA SER A 104 0.66 17.78 -3.22
C SER A 104 2.05 17.15 -3.44
N GLU A 105 2.66 17.36 -4.60
CA GLU A 105 4.05 16.94 -4.81
C GLU A 105 5.01 17.94 -4.23
N MET A 106 5.51 17.65 -3.04
CA MET A 106 6.52 18.45 -2.34
C MET A 106 7.81 17.66 -2.25
N LYS A 107 8.92 18.28 -2.65
CA LYS A 107 10.24 17.60 -2.59
C LYS A 107 10.56 17.13 -1.17
N THR A 108 11.32 16.06 -1.07
CA THR A 108 11.70 15.50 0.23
C THR A 108 12.45 16.55 1.06
N GLY A 109 12.10 16.67 2.35
CA GLY A 109 12.68 17.69 3.24
C GLY A 109 11.91 19.02 3.29
N GLU A 110 10.85 19.22 2.48
CA GLU A 110 10.02 20.45 2.50
C GLU A 110 8.94 20.45 3.62
N GLY A 111 8.96 19.50 4.54
CA GLY A 111 8.08 19.48 5.72
C GLY A 111 6.66 19.02 5.44
N LYS A 112 6.47 17.99 4.61
CA LYS A 112 5.14 17.41 4.27
C LYS A 112 4.29 17.09 5.50
N THR A 113 4.90 16.50 6.55
CA THR A 113 4.21 16.15 7.80
C THR A 113 3.58 17.38 8.47
N LEU A 114 4.29 18.51 8.48
CA LEU A 114 3.75 19.76 9.01
C LEU A 114 2.65 20.34 8.11
N VAL A 115 2.80 20.24 6.79
CA VAL A 115 1.80 20.69 5.80
C VAL A 115 0.48 19.97 5.97
N SER A 116 0.51 18.67 6.22
CA SER A 116 -0.71 17.87 6.39
C SER A 116 -1.56 18.31 7.58
N THR A 117 -0.98 18.95 8.60
CA THR A 117 -1.74 19.45 9.76
C THR A 117 -2.80 20.49 9.36
N LEU A 118 -2.56 21.24 8.28
CA LEU A 118 -3.46 22.28 7.80
C LEU A 118 -4.83 21.72 7.36
N PRO A 119 -4.90 20.85 6.32
CA PRO A 119 -6.18 20.27 5.92
C PRO A 119 -6.75 19.30 6.95
N ILE A 120 -5.92 18.55 7.66
CA ILE A 120 -6.35 17.58 8.69
C ILE A 120 -7.12 18.30 9.80
N SER A 121 -6.57 19.38 10.37
CA SER A 121 -7.22 20.13 11.44
C SER A 121 -8.54 20.78 10.98
N LEU A 122 -8.57 21.32 9.76
CA LEU A 122 -9.77 21.92 9.22
C LEU A 122 -10.87 20.86 8.99
N MET A 123 -10.51 19.72 8.36
CA MET A 123 -11.47 18.66 8.07
C MET A 123 -11.95 17.94 9.35
N ALA A 124 -11.15 17.92 10.41
CA ALA A 124 -11.55 17.40 11.72
C ALA A 124 -12.71 18.17 12.36
N LEU A 125 -12.92 19.44 12.00
CA LEU A 125 -14.07 20.24 12.48
C LEU A 125 -15.43 19.69 12.03
N TYR A 126 -15.48 18.87 10.97
CA TYR A 126 -16.72 18.19 10.55
C TYR A 126 -17.15 17.08 11.51
N LYS A 127 -16.31 16.65 12.44
CA LYS A 127 -16.57 15.59 13.43
C LYS A 127 -16.97 14.24 12.81
N LYS A 128 -16.49 13.95 11.61
CA LYS A 128 -16.73 12.69 10.88
C LYS A 128 -15.55 11.73 10.89
N GLY A 129 -14.44 12.07 11.57
CA GLY A 129 -13.20 11.34 11.56
C GLY A 129 -12.32 11.68 10.36
N VAL A 130 -11.04 11.88 10.62
CA VAL A 130 -10.00 12.12 9.60
C VAL A 130 -8.93 11.05 9.73
N HIS A 131 -8.62 10.36 8.63
CA HIS A 131 -7.62 9.30 8.61
C HIS A 131 -6.31 9.79 7.98
N VAL A 132 -5.20 9.64 8.71
CA VAL A 132 -3.85 9.94 8.23
C VAL A 132 -3.11 8.65 8.00
N VAL A 133 -2.86 8.34 6.73
CA VAL A 133 -2.34 7.05 6.30
C VAL A 133 -0.86 7.16 6.00
N THR A 134 -0.07 6.26 6.59
CA THR A 134 1.38 6.16 6.38
C THR A 134 1.79 4.75 5.93
N VAL A 135 3.04 4.60 5.47
CA VAL A 135 3.54 3.32 4.95
C VAL A 135 3.95 2.31 6.02
N ASN A 136 4.18 2.73 7.25
CA ASN A 136 4.56 1.84 8.35
C ASN A 136 4.19 2.40 9.73
N GLU A 137 4.18 1.54 10.74
CA GLU A 137 3.79 1.87 12.10
C GLU A 137 4.73 2.87 12.78
N TYR A 138 6.03 2.79 12.49
CA TYR A 138 7.00 3.73 13.04
C TYR A 138 6.67 5.17 12.64
N LEU A 139 6.38 5.40 11.35
CA LEU A 139 5.99 6.71 10.86
C LEU A 139 4.63 7.15 11.41
N ALA A 140 3.65 6.24 11.47
CA ALA A 140 2.34 6.55 12.03
C ALA A 140 2.45 7.03 13.48
N LYS A 141 3.22 6.33 14.30
CA LYS A 141 3.46 6.69 15.70
C LYS A 141 4.24 7.99 15.83
N ARG A 142 5.37 8.10 15.13
CA ARG A 142 6.23 9.31 15.15
C ARG A 142 5.46 10.56 14.77
N ASP A 143 4.72 10.51 13.66
CA ASP A 143 4.03 11.66 13.12
C ASP A 143 2.80 12.02 13.96
N ALA A 144 2.08 11.04 14.52
CA ALA A 144 1.03 11.27 15.49
C ALA A 144 1.56 11.98 16.74
N GLU A 145 2.64 11.46 17.34
CA GLU A 145 3.25 12.04 18.54
C GLU A 145 3.80 13.45 18.27
N TRP A 146 4.46 13.64 17.12
CA TRP A 146 5.09 14.92 16.78
C TRP A 146 4.06 16.02 16.46
N MET A 147 2.96 15.69 15.76
CA MET A 147 1.95 16.67 15.38
C MET A 147 0.83 16.86 16.43
N SER A 148 0.67 15.92 17.36
CA SER A 148 -0.33 16.01 18.44
C SER A 148 -0.31 17.32 19.25
N PRO A 149 0.82 17.97 19.55
CA PRO A 149 0.82 19.25 20.22
C PRO A 149 0.03 20.34 19.48
N ILE A 150 0.04 20.36 18.14
CA ILE A 150 -0.74 21.29 17.33
C ILE A 150 -2.22 20.99 17.46
N TYR A 151 -2.60 19.73 17.29
CA TYR A 151 -4.00 19.31 17.33
C TYR A 151 -4.61 19.52 18.71
N ASN A 152 -3.90 19.11 19.77
CA ASN A 152 -4.35 19.28 21.14
C ASN A 152 -4.49 20.77 21.53
N PHE A 153 -3.59 21.62 21.05
CA PHE A 153 -3.67 23.08 21.24
C PHE A 153 -4.96 23.64 20.62
N LEU A 154 -5.38 23.13 19.48
CA LEU A 154 -6.62 23.48 18.79
C LEU A 154 -7.86 22.80 19.38
N GLY A 155 -7.69 21.90 20.34
CA GLY A 155 -8.79 21.16 20.99
C GLY A 155 -9.28 19.95 20.17
N LEU A 156 -8.42 19.39 19.31
CA LEU A 156 -8.67 18.17 18.56
C LEU A 156 -7.96 16.98 19.21
N GLU A 157 -8.59 15.81 19.18
CA GLU A 157 -8.04 14.59 19.75
C GLU A 157 -7.44 13.68 18.67
N VAL A 158 -6.33 13.02 19.02
CA VAL A 158 -5.57 12.14 18.11
C VAL A 158 -5.62 10.70 18.61
N GLY A 159 -5.95 9.79 17.71
CA GLY A 159 -5.85 8.33 17.89
C GLY A 159 -4.74 7.75 17.02
N LEU A 160 -4.22 6.59 17.43
CA LEU A 160 -3.23 5.81 16.70
C LEU A 160 -3.68 4.35 16.63
N ILE A 161 -3.67 3.76 15.44
CA ILE A 161 -3.92 2.34 15.22
C ILE A 161 -2.63 1.65 14.75
N TYR A 162 -2.40 0.44 15.27
CA TYR A 162 -1.24 -0.38 14.96
C TYR A 162 -1.58 -1.88 15.00
N SER A 163 -0.67 -2.72 14.50
CA SER A 163 -0.86 -4.17 14.45
C SER A 163 -0.99 -4.78 15.85
N ASN A 164 -1.85 -5.79 15.97
CA ASN A 164 -2.11 -6.51 17.21
C ASN A 164 -2.62 -5.66 18.39
N GLN A 165 -3.13 -4.46 18.11
CA GLN A 165 -3.80 -3.62 19.11
C GLN A 165 -5.12 -4.26 19.53
N ASP A 166 -5.45 -4.16 20.82
CA ASP A 166 -6.69 -4.67 21.38
C ASP A 166 -7.90 -3.95 20.75
N TYR A 167 -8.98 -4.69 20.65
CA TYR A 167 -10.20 -4.24 19.97
C TYR A 167 -10.79 -2.96 20.60
N GLU A 168 -10.84 -2.89 21.93
CA GLU A 168 -11.34 -1.73 22.68
C GLU A 168 -10.48 -0.50 22.46
N GLU A 169 -9.15 -0.66 22.42
CA GLU A 169 -8.21 0.42 22.10
C GLU A 169 -8.39 0.95 20.69
N LYS A 170 -8.68 0.08 19.71
CA LYS A 170 -8.98 0.50 18.33
C LYS A 170 -10.25 1.34 18.26
N ILE A 171 -11.33 0.91 18.94
CA ILE A 171 -12.57 1.68 19.01
C ILE A 171 -12.29 3.07 19.57
N GLU A 172 -11.54 3.18 20.67
CA GLU A 172 -11.20 4.47 21.26
C GLU A 172 -10.33 5.32 20.33
N ALA A 173 -9.41 4.72 19.57
CA ALA A 173 -8.60 5.44 18.60
C ALA A 173 -9.44 6.00 17.44
N TYR A 174 -10.39 5.23 16.91
CA TYR A 174 -11.28 5.68 15.83
C TYR A 174 -12.34 6.70 16.26
N LYS A 175 -12.68 6.76 17.55
CA LYS A 175 -13.59 7.80 18.08
C LYS A 175 -12.95 9.20 18.15
N LYS A 176 -11.62 9.29 18.03
CA LYS A 176 -10.92 10.57 18.03
C LYS A 176 -11.17 11.33 16.73
N ASP A 177 -10.95 12.64 16.75
CA ASP A 177 -11.14 13.51 15.58
C ASP A 177 -10.21 13.13 14.42
N ILE A 178 -8.98 12.68 14.75
CA ILE A 178 -7.91 12.34 13.82
C ILE A 178 -7.35 10.98 14.19
N THR A 179 -7.27 10.06 13.23
CA THR A 179 -6.69 8.72 13.45
C THR A 179 -5.50 8.50 12.52
N TYR A 180 -4.33 8.25 13.09
CA TYR A 180 -3.11 7.86 12.38
C TYR A 180 -3.02 6.34 12.30
N GLY A 181 -2.52 5.82 11.18
CA GLY A 181 -2.30 4.38 11.00
C GLY A 181 -1.64 4.03 9.69
N THR A 182 -1.40 2.74 9.48
CA THR A 182 -0.90 2.24 8.21
C THR A 182 -2.05 1.94 7.24
N ASN A 183 -1.74 1.99 5.94
CA ASN A 183 -2.66 1.59 4.88
C ASN A 183 -3.22 0.17 5.11
N ASN A 184 -2.38 -0.75 5.60
CA ASN A 184 -2.78 -2.13 5.92
C ASN A 184 -3.82 -2.18 7.03
N GLU A 185 -3.58 -1.50 8.16
CA GLU A 185 -4.48 -1.54 9.31
C GLU A 185 -5.85 -0.95 8.98
N PHE A 186 -5.89 0.21 8.33
CA PHE A 186 -7.16 0.79 7.87
C PHE A 186 -7.94 -0.16 6.96
N GLY A 187 -7.27 -0.79 5.99
CA GLY A 187 -7.93 -1.71 5.07
C GLY A 187 -8.35 -3.03 5.73
N PHE A 188 -7.55 -3.58 6.65
CA PHE A 188 -7.95 -4.78 7.40
C PHE A 188 -9.07 -4.51 8.40
N ASP A 189 -9.08 -3.35 9.06
CA ASP A 189 -10.18 -2.98 9.96
C ASP A 189 -11.48 -2.81 9.17
N TYR A 190 -11.43 -2.22 7.96
CA TYR A 190 -12.59 -2.19 7.06
C TYR A 190 -13.11 -3.60 6.73
N LEU A 191 -12.23 -4.54 6.42
CA LEU A 191 -12.63 -5.92 6.14
C LEU A 191 -13.23 -6.59 7.39
N ARG A 192 -12.61 -6.40 8.57
CA ARG A 192 -13.11 -6.94 9.85
C ARG A 192 -14.49 -6.40 10.19
N ASP A 193 -14.72 -5.10 10.03
CA ASP A 193 -16.03 -4.46 10.25
C ASP A 193 -17.11 -5.05 9.35
N ASN A 194 -16.77 -5.37 8.10
CA ASN A 194 -17.72 -6.00 7.18
C ASN A 194 -17.91 -7.50 7.42
N MET A 195 -17.16 -8.11 8.35
CA MET A 195 -17.37 -9.48 8.85
C MET A 195 -18.03 -9.50 10.24
N ALA A 196 -18.17 -8.34 10.90
CA ALA A 196 -18.77 -8.21 12.21
C ALA A 196 -20.21 -8.73 12.27
N ILE A 197 -20.61 -9.35 13.37
CA ILE A 197 -21.95 -9.93 13.58
C ILE A 197 -22.81 -9.07 14.52
N SER A 198 -22.23 -8.07 15.18
CA SER A 198 -22.94 -7.09 16.00
C SER A 198 -22.40 -5.68 15.78
N SER A 199 -23.23 -4.66 16.04
CA SER A 199 -22.82 -3.25 15.93
C SER A 199 -21.70 -2.86 16.87
N GLU A 200 -21.58 -3.53 18.00
CA GLU A 200 -20.55 -3.31 19.00
C GLU A 200 -19.15 -3.70 18.48
N GLN A 201 -19.10 -4.58 17.47
CA GLN A 201 -17.86 -5.02 16.84
C GLN A 201 -17.36 -4.08 15.72
N LEU A 202 -18.06 -3.01 15.43
CA LEU A 202 -17.61 -2.04 14.43
C LEU A 202 -16.62 -1.06 15.05
N VAL A 203 -15.44 -0.97 14.47
CA VAL A 203 -14.37 -0.07 14.95
C VAL A 203 -14.28 1.21 14.12
N GLN A 204 -14.44 1.09 12.79
CA GLN A 204 -14.22 2.17 11.85
C GLN A 204 -15.51 2.97 11.64
N GLY A 205 -15.38 4.29 11.64
CA GLY A 205 -16.49 5.20 11.33
C GLY A 205 -16.76 5.32 9.82
N ASP A 206 -17.24 6.49 9.43
CA ASP A 206 -17.44 6.82 8.02
C ASP A 206 -16.10 7.17 7.36
N LEU A 207 -15.94 6.83 6.08
CA LEU A 207 -14.75 7.14 5.30
C LEU A 207 -14.85 8.56 4.72
N PHE A 208 -14.71 9.57 5.58
CA PHE A 208 -14.98 10.96 5.24
C PHE A 208 -13.79 11.63 4.54
N TYR A 209 -12.64 11.73 5.20
CA TYR A 209 -11.45 12.38 4.68
C TYR A 209 -10.20 11.55 4.98
N SER A 210 -9.35 11.38 3.97
CA SER A 210 -8.06 10.74 4.16
C SER A 210 -6.94 11.53 3.50
N VAL A 211 -5.83 11.70 4.25
CA VAL A 211 -4.55 12.17 3.71
C VAL A 211 -3.57 11.02 3.72
N ILE A 212 -3.06 10.67 2.54
CA ILE A 212 -2.08 9.60 2.37
C ILE A 212 -0.67 10.22 2.26
N ASP A 213 0.19 9.95 3.24
CA ASP A 213 1.61 10.28 3.12
C ASP A 213 2.33 9.21 2.30
N GLU A 214 3.31 9.64 1.50
CA GLU A 214 3.97 8.80 0.51
C GLU A 214 2.96 8.07 -0.40
N VAL A 215 2.01 8.85 -0.94
CA VAL A 215 0.86 8.34 -1.72
C VAL A 215 1.26 7.46 -2.91
N ASP A 216 2.40 7.70 -3.51
CA ASP A 216 2.96 6.91 -4.60
C ASP A 216 3.41 5.52 -4.15
N SER A 217 3.86 5.34 -2.89
CA SER A 217 4.14 4.02 -2.34
C SER A 217 2.87 3.22 -2.14
N ILE A 218 1.89 3.84 -1.50
CA ILE A 218 0.66 3.15 -1.09
C ILE A 218 -0.24 2.85 -2.28
N LEU A 219 -0.51 3.87 -3.13
CA LEU A 219 -1.47 3.74 -4.23
C LEU A 219 -0.87 3.18 -5.53
N VAL A 220 0.46 3.08 -5.63
CA VAL A 220 1.13 2.53 -6.81
C VAL A 220 1.91 1.28 -6.48
N ASP A 221 2.93 1.35 -5.58
CA ASP A 221 3.81 0.21 -5.32
C ASP A 221 3.10 -0.94 -4.61
N GLU A 222 2.38 -0.66 -3.53
CA GLU A 222 1.68 -1.67 -2.74
C GLU A 222 0.35 -2.10 -3.36
N ALA A 223 -0.22 -1.27 -4.25
CA ALA A 223 -1.50 -1.54 -4.91
C ALA A 223 -1.45 -2.65 -6.00
N ARG A 224 -0.45 -3.53 -5.96
CA ARG A 224 -0.31 -4.71 -6.85
C ARG A 224 -1.05 -5.93 -6.34
N THR A 225 -1.27 -6.02 -5.03
CA THR A 225 -1.93 -7.16 -4.38
C THR A 225 -3.09 -6.67 -3.53
N PRO A 226 -4.21 -7.41 -3.47
CA PRO A 226 -5.32 -7.07 -2.60
C PRO A 226 -4.98 -7.40 -1.13
N LEU A 227 -5.69 -6.74 -0.21
CA LEU A 227 -5.78 -7.16 1.18
C LEU A 227 -6.71 -8.37 1.27
N ILE A 228 -6.29 -9.41 1.99
CA ILE A 228 -7.04 -10.67 2.10
C ILE A 228 -7.08 -11.10 3.56
N ILE A 229 -8.28 -11.36 4.08
CA ILE A 229 -8.49 -12.11 5.32
C ILE A 229 -8.82 -13.53 4.95
N SER A 230 -8.04 -14.49 5.44
CA SER A 230 -8.28 -15.91 5.25
C SER A 230 -8.60 -16.59 6.58
N GLY A 231 -9.49 -17.58 6.52
CA GLY A 231 -9.83 -18.42 7.65
C GLY A 231 -9.60 -19.89 7.34
N LYS A 232 -9.47 -20.69 8.38
CA LYS A 232 -9.34 -22.12 8.27
C LYS A 232 -10.69 -22.76 7.96
N VAL A 233 -10.71 -23.69 7.01
CA VAL A 233 -11.87 -24.54 6.75
C VAL A 233 -11.77 -25.77 7.66
N SER A 234 -12.68 -25.90 8.60
CA SER A 234 -12.79 -27.09 9.43
C SER A 234 -13.23 -28.30 8.58
N ASP A 235 -12.63 -29.47 8.83
CA ASP A 235 -12.94 -30.80 8.20
C ASP A 235 -12.45 -31.06 6.77
N SER A 236 -11.73 -30.17 6.12
CA SER A 236 -11.18 -30.42 4.78
C SER A 236 -10.18 -31.60 4.73
N THR A 237 -9.38 -31.77 5.78
CA THR A 237 -8.30 -32.77 5.88
C THR A 237 -8.78 -34.20 5.67
N LYS A 238 -9.95 -34.55 6.21
CA LYS A 238 -10.54 -35.88 6.08
C LYS A 238 -10.85 -36.19 4.62
N TRP A 239 -11.41 -35.22 3.89
CA TRP A 239 -11.83 -35.44 2.52
C TRP A 239 -10.65 -35.60 1.56
N TYR A 240 -9.57 -34.84 1.72
CA TYR A 240 -8.35 -35.05 0.92
C TYR A 240 -7.78 -36.45 1.09
N THR A 241 -7.80 -37.00 2.31
CA THR A 241 -7.33 -38.34 2.58
C THR A 241 -8.25 -39.39 1.92
N GLU A 242 -9.57 -39.24 2.01
CA GLU A 242 -10.53 -40.16 1.41
C GLU A 242 -10.49 -40.14 -0.12
N PHE A 243 -10.52 -38.93 -0.71
CA PHE A 243 -10.46 -38.80 -2.17
C PHE A 243 -9.12 -39.26 -2.75
N THR A 244 -8.00 -39.08 -2.04
CA THR A 244 -6.70 -39.61 -2.47
C THR A 244 -6.73 -41.15 -2.56
N LYS A 245 -7.42 -41.84 -1.64
CA LYS A 245 -7.58 -43.29 -1.69
C LYS A 245 -8.44 -43.71 -2.89
N ILE A 246 -9.57 -43.01 -3.12
CA ILE A 246 -10.49 -43.28 -4.23
C ILE A 246 -9.79 -43.09 -5.57
N VAL A 247 -9.12 -41.94 -5.74
CA VAL A 247 -8.42 -41.55 -6.96
C VAL A 247 -7.28 -42.53 -7.33
N LYS A 248 -6.63 -43.19 -6.34
CA LYS A 248 -5.64 -44.23 -6.62
C LYS A 248 -6.20 -45.35 -7.48
N GLY A 249 -7.49 -45.72 -7.31
CA GLY A 249 -8.18 -46.76 -8.08
C GLY A 249 -8.70 -46.31 -9.46
N MET A 250 -8.75 -45.03 -9.76
CA MET A 250 -9.26 -44.50 -11.03
C MET A 250 -8.23 -44.67 -12.15
N LYS A 251 -8.74 -44.93 -13.38
CA LYS A 251 -7.92 -45.18 -14.59
C LYS A 251 -8.10 -44.05 -15.58
N ARG A 252 -6.98 -43.63 -16.22
CA ARG A 252 -6.96 -42.68 -17.32
C ARG A 252 -7.80 -43.19 -18.50
N ASP A 253 -8.41 -42.29 -19.26
CA ASP A 253 -9.23 -42.52 -20.45
C ASP A 253 -10.51 -43.36 -20.19
N VAL A 254 -10.78 -43.73 -18.94
CA VAL A 254 -12.02 -44.38 -18.48
C VAL A 254 -12.74 -43.54 -17.46
N HIS A 255 -12.05 -43.13 -16.39
CA HIS A 255 -12.62 -42.40 -15.28
C HIS A 255 -12.27 -40.91 -15.28
N TYR A 256 -11.25 -40.52 -16.05
CA TYR A 256 -10.85 -39.13 -16.21
C TYR A 256 -10.01 -38.90 -17.46
N ASP A 257 -10.11 -37.72 -18.05
CA ASP A 257 -9.32 -37.24 -19.17
C ASP A 257 -8.33 -36.17 -18.70
N ILE A 258 -7.17 -36.10 -19.37
CA ILE A 258 -6.09 -35.11 -19.05
C ILE A 258 -5.85 -34.20 -20.22
N ASP A 259 -5.95 -32.88 -20.00
CA ASP A 259 -5.42 -31.85 -20.90
C ASP A 259 -4.05 -31.40 -20.39
N GLU A 260 -2.99 -32.01 -20.92
CA GLU A 260 -1.61 -31.73 -20.50
C GLU A 260 -1.19 -30.29 -20.83
N ALA A 261 -1.71 -29.72 -21.92
CA ALA A 261 -1.37 -28.34 -22.35
C ALA A 261 -1.92 -27.30 -21.40
N LYS A 262 -3.12 -27.53 -20.83
CA LYS A 262 -3.75 -26.63 -19.85
C LYS A 262 -3.49 -27.03 -18.41
N LYS A 263 -2.77 -28.12 -18.17
CA LYS A 263 -2.58 -28.70 -16.82
C LYS A 263 -3.91 -28.94 -16.09
N GLN A 264 -4.93 -29.45 -16.82
CA GLN A 264 -6.29 -29.70 -16.31
C GLN A 264 -6.65 -31.19 -16.41
N VAL A 265 -7.51 -31.63 -15.48
CA VAL A 265 -8.05 -33.00 -15.46
C VAL A 265 -9.55 -32.90 -15.32
N HIS A 266 -10.27 -33.64 -16.14
CA HIS A 266 -11.72 -33.68 -16.14
C HIS A 266 -12.21 -35.11 -15.81
N PRO A 267 -13.01 -35.33 -14.75
CA PRO A 267 -13.63 -36.62 -14.51
C PRO A 267 -14.67 -36.91 -15.59
N THR A 268 -14.74 -38.14 -16.05
CA THR A 268 -15.80 -38.65 -16.95
C THR A 268 -17.05 -39.03 -16.16
N GLU A 269 -18.18 -39.24 -16.84
CA GLU A 269 -19.41 -39.74 -16.20
C GLU A 269 -19.14 -41.05 -15.44
N LEU A 270 -18.43 -42.01 -16.03
CA LEU A 270 -18.02 -43.27 -15.37
C LEU A 270 -17.10 -43.02 -14.16
N GLY A 271 -16.33 -41.95 -14.21
CA GLY A 271 -15.48 -41.53 -13.10
C GLY A 271 -16.30 -40.98 -11.93
N ILE A 272 -17.34 -40.22 -12.22
CA ILE A 272 -18.27 -39.68 -11.21
C ILE A 272 -19.05 -40.84 -10.56
N GLU A 273 -19.65 -41.75 -11.36
CA GLU A 273 -20.34 -42.92 -10.87
C GLU A 273 -19.45 -43.82 -9.98
N TYR A 274 -18.17 -43.95 -10.36
CA TYR A 274 -17.19 -44.70 -9.57
C TYR A 274 -16.98 -44.07 -8.19
N VAL A 275 -16.85 -42.70 -8.14
CA VAL A 275 -16.69 -42.00 -6.89
C VAL A 275 -17.95 -42.07 -6.02
N GLU A 276 -19.12 -41.86 -6.60
CA GLU A 276 -20.42 -41.96 -5.92
C GLU A 276 -20.63 -43.36 -5.28
N SER A 277 -20.31 -44.40 -6.04
CA SER A 277 -20.36 -45.79 -5.52
C SER A 277 -19.38 -46.01 -4.34
N LYS A 278 -18.23 -45.37 -4.32
CA LYS A 278 -17.25 -45.50 -3.25
C LYS A 278 -17.58 -44.68 -2.01
N LEU A 279 -18.22 -43.53 -2.17
CA LEU A 279 -18.68 -42.69 -1.07
C LEU A 279 -20.06 -43.10 -0.55
N GLY A 280 -20.82 -43.92 -1.30
CA GLY A 280 -22.20 -44.36 -0.94
C GLY A 280 -23.21 -43.21 -1.07
N ILE A 281 -23.02 -42.31 -2.01
CA ILE A 281 -23.91 -41.17 -2.29
C ILE A 281 -24.55 -41.32 -3.66
N SER A 282 -25.74 -40.73 -3.84
CA SER A 282 -26.53 -40.83 -5.08
C SER A 282 -26.14 -39.77 -6.13
N ASN A 283 -25.62 -38.61 -5.69
CA ASN A 283 -25.24 -37.52 -6.60
C ASN A 283 -24.12 -36.70 -5.98
N LEU A 284 -23.00 -36.61 -6.69
CA LEU A 284 -21.80 -35.87 -6.24
C LEU A 284 -22.01 -34.35 -6.20
N TYR A 285 -22.99 -33.86 -6.98
CA TYR A 285 -23.30 -32.44 -7.15
C TYR A 285 -24.40 -31.91 -6.19
N GLU A 286 -25.17 -32.78 -5.56
CA GLU A 286 -26.33 -32.41 -4.73
C GLU A 286 -25.96 -31.92 -3.32
N ASN A 287 -24.74 -32.16 -2.85
CA ASN A 287 -24.36 -31.85 -1.48
C ASN A 287 -23.93 -30.36 -1.36
N SER A 288 -24.89 -29.52 -0.99
CA SER A 288 -24.71 -28.07 -0.85
C SER A 288 -23.69 -27.64 0.24
N GLN A 289 -23.38 -28.53 1.19
CA GLN A 289 -22.45 -28.22 2.30
C GLN A 289 -21.01 -28.66 2.05
N THR A 290 -20.72 -29.55 1.08
CA THR A 290 -19.38 -30.07 0.83
C THR A 290 -19.12 -30.16 -0.67
N ASN A 291 -18.18 -29.38 -1.18
CA ASN A 291 -17.84 -29.38 -2.61
C ASN A 291 -16.94 -30.59 -2.96
N PHE A 292 -17.52 -31.77 -3.11
CA PHE A 292 -16.80 -33.02 -3.40
C PHE A 292 -16.08 -32.99 -4.75
N ILE A 293 -16.60 -32.26 -5.73
CA ILE A 293 -15.94 -32.07 -7.04
C ILE A 293 -14.60 -31.36 -6.89
N HIS A 294 -14.51 -30.39 -5.99
CA HIS A 294 -13.25 -29.69 -5.69
C HIS A 294 -12.19 -30.68 -5.18
N TYR A 295 -12.50 -31.50 -4.19
CA TYR A 295 -11.58 -32.51 -3.66
C TYR A 295 -11.19 -33.56 -4.70
N LEU A 296 -12.14 -34.02 -5.50
CA LEU A 296 -11.88 -34.97 -6.59
C LEU A 296 -10.90 -34.38 -7.60
N THR A 297 -11.17 -33.16 -8.07
CA THR A 297 -10.34 -32.49 -9.08
C THR A 297 -8.94 -32.22 -8.54
N ALA A 298 -8.80 -31.71 -7.32
CA ALA A 298 -7.51 -31.47 -6.68
C ALA A 298 -6.68 -32.75 -6.53
N CYS A 299 -7.30 -33.85 -6.07
CA CYS A 299 -6.62 -35.13 -5.92
C CYS A 299 -6.28 -35.81 -7.27
N LEU A 300 -7.10 -35.63 -8.31
CA LEU A 300 -6.78 -36.07 -9.66
C LEU A 300 -5.60 -35.30 -10.24
N ARG A 301 -5.58 -33.98 -10.10
CA ARG A 301 -4.44 -33.13 -10.52
C ARG A 301 -3.16 -33.53 -9.79
N ALA A 302 -3.21 -33.69 -8.48
CA ALA A 302 -2.07 -34.15 -7.68
C ALA A 302 -1.53 -35.51 -8.12
N LYS A 303 -2.41 -36.47 -8.54
CA LYS A 303 -2.00 -37.77 -9.03
C LYS A 303 -1.39 -37.73 -10.42
N THR A 304 -1.93 -36.92 -11.34
CA THR A 304 -1.69 -37.08 -12.78
C THR A 304 -0.73 -36.04 -13.36
N ILE A 305 -0.75 -34.80 -12.86
CA ILE A 305 -0.03 -33.68 -13.44
C ILE A 305 1.25 -33.36 -12.65
N PHE A 306 1.19 -33.46 -11.31
CA PHE A 306 2.30 -33.05 -10.46
C PHE A 306 3.16 -34.25 -10.05
N ALA A 307 4.44 -34.23 -10.47
CA ALA A 307 5.40 -35.28 -10.20
C ALA A 307 6.36 -34.88 -9.06
N LYS A 308 6.60 -35.84 -8.16
CA LYS A 308 7.61 -35.68 -7.10
C LYS A 308 9.01 -35.54 -7.71
N ASP A 309 9.85 -34.74 -7.08
CA ASP A 309 11.22 -34.44 -7.49
C ASP A 309 11.34 -33.69 -8.84
N VAL A 310 10.18 -33.22 -9.39
CA VAL A 310 10.08 -32.35 -10.57
C VAL A 310 9.35 -31.07 -10.22
N ASP A 311 8.06 -31.17 -9.85
CA ASP A 311 7.22 -30.02 -9.53
C ASP A 311 7.26 -29.68 -8.04
N TYR A 312 7.59 -30.65 -7.19
CA TYR A 312 7.73 -30.48 -5.73
C TYR A 312 8.65 -31.52 -5.14
N ILE A 313 9.23 -31.19 -3.97
CA ILE A 313 10.01 -32.11 -3.14
C ILE A 313 9.36 -32.29 -1.77
N VAL A 314 9.65 -33.42 -1.11
CA VAL A 314 9.27 -33.67 0.27
C VAL A 314 10.49 -33.49 1.16
N SER A 315 10.50 -32.47 1.99
CA SER A 315 11.59 -32.15 2.92
C SER A 315 11.03 -31.82 4.29
N ASN A 316 11.64 -32.35 5.35
CA ASN A 316 11.22 -32.12 6.75
C ASN A 316 9.73 -32.42 7.03
N GLY A 317 9.15 -33.40 6.31
CA GLY A 317 7.73 -33.74 6.45
C GLY A 317 6.76 -32.73 5.85
N GLN A 318 7.22 -31.87 4.96
CA GLN A 318 6.45 -30.85 4.25
C GLN A 318 6.67 -30.95 2.73
N ILE A 319 5.66 -30.49 1.98
CA ILE A 319 5.76 -30.32 0.53
C ILE A 319 6.35 -28.94 0.26
N ASN A 320 7.44 -28.89 -0.51
CA ASN A 320 8.05 -27.65 -1.00
C ASN A 320 7.97 -27.60 -2.52
N ILE A 321 7.51 -26.48 -3.06
CA ILE A 321 7.34 -26.27 -4.50
C ILE A 321 8.71 -26.11 -5.16
N VAL A 322 8.89 -26.69 -6.33
CA VAL A 322 10.05 -26.44 -7.20
C VAL A 322 9.60 -25.50 -8.33
N ASP A 323 10.32 -24.42 -8.51
CA ASP A 323 10.06 -23.46 -9.58
C ASP A 323 10.40 -24.08 -10.95
N GLU A 324 9.43 -24.07 -11.86
CA GLU A 324 9.54 -24.72 -13.18
C GLU A 324 10.65 -24.11 -14.05
N PHE A 325 10.97 -22.81 -13.87
CA PHE A 325 11.96 -22.11 -14.69
C PHE A 325 13.35 -22.14 -14.10
N THR A 326 13.47 -22.02 -12.78
CA THR A 326 14.78 -21.91 -12.11
C THR A 326 15.24 -23.23 -11.48
N GLY A 327 14.33 -24.21 -11.30
CA GLY A 327 14.60 -25.46 -10.58
C GLY A 327 14.88 -25.25 -9.08
N ARG A 328 14.63 -24.06 -8.54
CA ARG A 328 14.86 -23.72 -7.13
C ARG A 328 13.64 -24.06 -6.27
N VAL A 329 13.92 -24.44 -5.04
CA VAL A 329 12.88 -24.67 -4.03
C VAL A 329 12.32 -23.32 -3.56
N LEU A 330 11.01 -23.18 -3.63
CA LEU A 330 10.27 -21.99 -3.17
C LEU A 330 9.77 -22.24 -1.75
N GLU A 331 10.58 -21.87 -0.75
CA GLU A 331 10.21 -22.02 0.65
C GLU A 331 9.02 -21.14 1.03
N GLY A 332 8.12 -21.68 1.86
CA GLY A 332 6.95 -20.95 2.37
C GLY A 332 5.80 -20.74 1.37
N ARG A 333 5.96 -21.10 0.08
CA ARG A 333 4.89 -21.04 -0.91
C ARG A 333 4.08 -22.34 -0.94
N ARG A 334 2.79 -22.19 -1.25
CA ARG A 334 1.84 -23.31 -1.36
C ARG A 334 1.05 -23.21 -2.67
N TYR A 335 0.68 -24.37 -3.23
CA TYR A 335 -0.27 -24.39 -4.34
C TYR A 335 -1.66 -23.99 -3.86
N SER A 336 -2.43 -23.30 -4.69
CA SER A 336 -3.82 -22.90 -4.45
C SER A 336 -4.81 -24.05 -4.70
N ASP A 337 -6.07 -23.78 -4.43
CA ASP A 337 -7.22 -24.60 -4.82
C ASP A 337 -7.15 -26.06 -4.32
N GLY A 338 -6.73 -26.25 -3.07
CA GLY A 338 -6.65 -27.56 -2.44
C GLY A 338 -5.57 -28.50 -3.01
N LEU A 339 -4.83 -28.07 -4.04
CA LEU A 339 -3.80 -28.91 -4.67
C LEU A 339 -2.66 -29.25 -3.72
N HIS A 340 -2.24 -28.28 -2.87
CA HIS A 340 -1.18 -28.53 -1.90
C HIS A 340 -1.58 -29.59 -0.89
N GLN A 341 -2.80 -29.52 -0.36
CA GLN A 341 -3.37 -30.51 0.56
C GLN A 341 -3.53 -31.89 -0.11
N ALA A 342 -3.92 -31.90 -1.38
CA ALA A 342 -4.00 -33.14 -2.17
C ALA A 342 -2.60 -33.78 -2.37
N LEU A 343 -1.55 -32.98 -2.55
CA LEU A 343 -0.17 -33.46 -2.61
C LEU A 343 0.32 -33.95 -1.23
N GLU A 344 0.00 -33.24 -0.15
CA GLU A 344 0.27 -33.67 1.22
C GLU A 344 -0.40 -35.04 1.52
N ALA A 345 -1.66 -35.20 1.10
CA ALA A 345 -2.39 -36.50 1.20
C ALA A 345 -1.77 -37.60 0.32
N LYS A 346 -1.33 -37.25 -0.90
CA LYS A 346 -0.66 -38.17 -1.83
C LYS A 346 0.64 -38.74 -1.25
N GLU A 347 1.46 -37.88 -0.65
CA GLU A 347 2.76 -38.23 -0.08
C GLU A 347 2.67 -38.70 1.39
N ASN A 348 1.46 -38.79 1.97
CA ASN A 348 1.21 -39.16 3.35
C ASN A 348 1.98 -38.31 4.38
N VAL A 349 2.17 -37.03 4.10
CA VAL A 349 2.68 -36.03 5.06
C VAL A 349 1.51 -35.41 5.81
N ARG A 350 1.77 -34.67 6.88
CA ARG A 350 0.72 -33.99 7.64
C ARG A 350 0.01 -32.98 6.75
N ILE A 351 -1.28 -33.19 6.51
CA ILE A 351 -2.13 -32.26 5.77
C ILE A 351 -2.36 -31.03 6.64
N GLN A 352 -2.02 -29.85 6.12
CA GLN A 352 -2.30 -28.60 6.78
C GLN A 352 -3.68 -28.09 6.37
N ASP A 353 -4.31 -27.32 7.27
CA ASP A 353 -5.63 -26.77 7.04
C ASP A 353 -5.67 -25.96 5.74
N GLU A 354 -6.76 -26.07 5.02
CA GLU A 354 -7.03 -25.24 3.86
C GLU A 354 -7.47 -23.85 4.33
N ASN A 355 -6.87 -22.81 3.74
CA ASN A 355 -7.28 -21.45 4.02
C ASN A 355 -8.27 -21.01 2.94
N GLN A 356 -9.45 -20.62 3.36
CA GLN A 356 -10.45 -19.98 2.50
C GLN A 356 -10.38 -18.46 2.65
N THR A 357 -10.46 -17.75 1.53
CA THR A 357 -10.59 -16.29 1.56
C THR A 357 -11.97 -15.94 2.11
N LEU A 358 -12.00 -15.28 3.26
CA LEU A 358 -13.22 -14.81 3.92
C LEU A 358 -13.63 -13.42 3.43
N ALA A 359 -12.66 -12.53 3.29
CA ALA A 359 -12.88 -11.19 2.78
C ALA A 359 -11.63 -10.69 2.04
N SER A 360 -11.81 -9.87 1.02
CA SER A 360 -10.71 -9.24 0.29
C SER A 360 -11.13 -7.89 -0.26
N ILE A 361 -10.18 -6.99 -0.42
CA ILE A 361 -10.36 -5.71 -1.12
C ILE A 361 -9.04 -5.23 -1.69
N THR A 362 -9.07 -4.61 -2.87
CA THR A 362 -7.89 -3.93 -3.40
C THR A 362 -7.71 -2.55 -2.75
N TYR A 363 -6.47 -2.07 -2.64
CA TYR A 363 -6.21 -0.69 -2.17
C TYR A 363 -6.95 0.34 -3.02
N GLN A 364 -7.01 0.12 -4.35
CA GLN A 364 -7.71 0.99 -5.26
C GLN A 364 -9.19 1.16 -4.88
N ASN A 365 -9.87 0.05 -4.63
CA ASN A 365 -11.28 0.08 -4.26
C ASN A 365 -11.49 0.62 -2.85
N TYR A 366 -10.61 0.31 -1.90
CA TYR A 366 -10.69 0.82 -0.53
C TYR A 366 -10.57 2.34 -0.48
N PHE A 367 -9.48 2.92 -1.04
CA PHE A 367 -9.25 4.36 -0.96
C PHE A 367 -10.24 5.19 -1.79
N ARG A 368 -10.84 4.60 -2.83
CA ARG A 368 -11.92 5.25 -3.60
C ARG A 368 -13.23 5.40 -2.84
N MET A 369 -13.40 4.73 -1.69
CA MET A 369 -14.59 4.88 -0.86
C MET A 369 -14.59 6.13 0.02
N TYR A 370 -13.44 6.78 0.22
CA TYR A 370 -13.40 8.05 0.94
C TYR A 370 -14.16 9.13 0.17
N GLU A 371 -15.00 9.89 0.87
CA GLU A 371 -15.70 11.06 0.29
C GLU A 371 -14.67 12.08 -0.23
N ASN A 372 -13.59 12.26 0.52
CA ASN A 372 -12.52 13.19 0.22
C ASN A 372 -11.17 12.48 0.39
N LEU A 373 -10.40 12.39 -0.68
CA LEU A 373 -9.09 11.74 -0.71
C LEU A 373 -8.03 12.74 -1.15
N ALA A 374 -6.95 12.83 -0.40
CA ALA A 374 -5.78 13.64 -0.74
C ALA A 374 -4.49 12.85 -0.50
N GLY A 375 -3.41 13.26 -1.13
CA GLY A 375 -2.13 12.60 -0.96
C GLY A 375 -0.94 13.54 -1.05
N MET A 376 0.17 13.15 -0.45
CA MET A 376 1.42 13.89 -0.54
C MET A 376 2.59 12.95 -0.77
N THR A 377 3.57 13.40 -1.57
CA THR A 377 4.83 12.69 -1.81
C THR A 377 5.84 13.63 -2.46
N GLY A 378 7.10 13.20 -2.58
CA GLY A 378 8.13 13.91 -3.33
C GLY A 378 8.17 13.61 -4.83
N THR A 379 7.39 12.66 -5.33
CA THR A 379 7.60 12.03 -6.65
C THR A 379 6.33 11.46 -7.29
N ALA A 380 5.24 12.22 -7.37
CA ALA A 380 3.97 11.77 -7.97
C ALA A 380 3.85 12.02 -9.48
N LYS A 381 4.51 13.06 -9.99
CA LYS A 381 4.30 13.56 -11.35
C LYS A 381 4.54 12.53 -12.45
N THR A 382 5.46 11.60 -12.23
CA THR A 382 5.75 10.51 -13.17
C THR A 382 4.57 9.56 -13.35
N GLU A 383 3.73 9.41 -12.35
CA GLU A 383 2.57 8.50 -12.30
C GLU A 383 1.22 9.25 -12.34
N GLU A 384 1.24 10.54 -12.72
CA GLU A 384 0.04 11.40 -12.73
C GLU A 384 -1.12 10.80 -13.53
N GLU A 385 -0.83 10.15 -14.65
CA GLU A 385 -1.84 9.52 -15.48
C GLU A 385 -2.57 8.40 -14.73
N GLU A 386 -1.84 7.61 -13.94
CA GLU A 386 -2.41 6.55 -13.11
C GLU A 386 -3.26 7.12 -11.97
N PHE A 387 -2.78 8.15 -11.27
CA PHE A 387 -3.54 8.81 -10.21
C PHE A 387 -4.86 9.39 -10.70
N ILE A 388 -4.85 10.01 -11.89
CA ILE A 388 -6.09 10.55 -12.49
C ILE A 388 -7.03 9.41 -12.91
N GLN A 389 -6.53 8.39 -13.63
CA GLN A 389 -7.38 7.32 -14.17
C GLN A 389 -8.00 6.42 -13.11
N ILE A 390 -7.25 6.10 -12.04
CA ILE A 390 -7.69 5.15 -11.02
C ILE A 390 -8.39 5.86 -9.87
N TYR A 391 -7.82 6.96 -9.36
CA TYR A 391 -8.24 7.59 -8.10
C TYR A 391 -8.91 8.96 -8.30
N ASN A 392 -8.93 9.48 -9.53
CA ASN A 392 -9.38 10.85 -9.85
C ASN A 392 -8.60 11.93 -9.09
N LEU A 393 -7.31 11.69 -8.85
CA LEU A 393 -6.41 12.60 -8.15
C LEU A 393 -5.46 13.29 -9.13
N GLU A 394 -5.52 14.61 -9.22
CA GLU A 394 -4.57 15.42 -9.98
C GLU A 394 -3.30 15.69 -9.15
N VAL A 395 -2.15 15.78 -9.80
CA VAL A 395 -0.87 16.07 -9.16
C VAL A 395 -0.49 17.54 -9.35
N VAL A 396 -0.30 18.24 -8.25
CA VAL A 396 0.17 19.64 -8.24
C VAL A 396 1.59 19.69 -7.68
N GLU A 397 2.55 20.11 -8.50
CA GLU A 397 3.93 20.32 -8.09
C GLU A 397 4.06 21.63 -7.30
N ILE A 398 4.52 21.52 -6.05
CA ILE A 398 4.75 22.66 -5.16
C ILE A 398 6.19 23.12 -5.30
N PRO A 399 6.45 24.40 -5.52
CA PRO A 399 7.82 24.92 -5.55
C PRO A 399 8.51 24.74 -4.21
N THR A 400 9.83 24.54 -4.23
CA THR A 400 10.63 24.49 -3.00
C THR A 400 10.74 25.87 -2.35
N ASN A 401 10.79 25.91 -1.01
CA ASN A 401 10.94 27.17 -0.26
C ASN A 401 12.24 27.91 -0.62
N LEU A 402 13.35 27.19 -0.77
CA LEU A 402 14.62 27.70 -1.24
C LEU A 402 15.02 27.03 -2.56
N PRO A 403 15.76 27.70 -3.45
CA PRO A 403 16.23 27.10 -4.70
C PRO A 403 17.06 25.84 -4.46
N ILE A 404 16.85 24.81 -5.28
CA ILE A 404 17.63 23.57 -5.21
C ILE A 404 19.06 23.85 -5.66
N GLN A 405 20.05 23.55 -4.81
CA GLN A 405 21.48 23.68 -5.09
C GLN A 405 22.15 22.34 -5.43
N ARG A 406 21.40 21.22 -5.37
CA ARG A 406 21.92 19.89 -5.70
C ARG A 406 22.33 19.82 -7.17
N ILE A 407 23.49 19.19 -7.40
CA ILE A 407 24.02 18.91 -8.73
C ILE A 407 23.74 17.43 -9.06
N ASP A 408 22.84 17.19 -10.01
CA ASP A 408 22.57 15.85 -10.52
C ASP A 408 23.52 15.56 -11.70
N GLN A 409 24.57 14.77 -11.46
CA GLN A 409 25.57 14.40 -12.47
C GLN A 409 24.98 13.44 -13.50
N GLN A 410 25.57 13.44 -14.70
CA GLN A 410 25.23 12.47 -15.73
C GLN A 410 25.59 11.04 -15.27
N ASP A 411 24.79 10.07 -15.72
CA ASP A 411 25.01 8.65 -15.44
C ASP A 411 26.40 8.22 -15.94
N ALA A 412 27.06 7.43 -15.12
CA ALA A 412 28.33 6.79 -15.49
C ALA A 412 28.01 5.35 -16.00
N VAL A 413 28.09 5.14 -17.29
CA VAL A 413 27.75 3.86 -17.91
C VAL A 413 29.01 3.07 -18.20
N TYR A 414 28.99 1.78 -17.86
CA TYR A 414 30.06 0.82 -18.05
C TYR A 414 29.58 -0.41 -18.82
N LYS A 415 30.48 -1.11 -19.48
CA LYS A 415 30.17 -2.31 -20.26
C LYS A 415 29.83 -3.50 -19.36
N THR A 416 30.58 -3.67 -18.26
CA THR A 416 30.47 -4.83 -17.35
C THR A 416 30.11 -4.40 -15.92
N ASN A 417 29.51 -5.31 -15.15
CA ASN A 417 29.22 -5.08 -13.74
C ASN A 417 30.51 -4.93 -12.91
N GLU A 418 31.58 -5.64 -13.26
CA GLU A 418 32.86 -5.56 -12.56
C GLU A 418 33.46 -4.16 -12.70
N ALA A 419 33.54 -3.64 -13.94
CA ALA A 419 34.04 -2.28 -14.20
C ALA A 419 33.23 -1.21 -13.50
N LYS A 420 31.89 -1.34 -13.51
CA LYS A 420 30.97 -0.48 -12.75
C LYS A 420 31.28 -0.49 -11.26
N LEU A 421 31.38 -1.69 -10.65
CA LEU A 421 31.62 -1.83 -9.22
C LEU A 421 32.97 -1.26 -8.80
N ASN A 422 34.02 -1.50 -9.58
CA ASN A 422 35.36 -0.92 -9.34
C ASN A 422 35.28 0.63 -9.35
N ALA A 423 34.61 1.20 -10.34
CA ALA A 423 34.46 2.65 -10.45
C ALA A 423 33.63 3.26 -9.28
N VAL A 424 32.60 2.55 -8.81
CA VAL A 424 31.82 2.91 -7.62
C VAL A 424 32.70 2.94 -6.38
N ILE A 425 33.50 1.90 -6.17
CA ILE A 425 34.40 1.81 -4.99
C ILE A 425 35.46 2.90 -5.03
N ASP A 426 36.05 3.17 -6.18
CA ASP A 426 37.08 4.21 -6.34
C ASP A 426 36.51 5.62 -6.04
N ASP A 427 35.29 5.94 -6.53
CA ASP A 427 34.64 7.22 -6.25
C ASP A 427 34.31 7.37 -4.74
N ILE A 428 33.84 6.29 -4.09
CA ILE A 428 33.60 6.26 -2.65
C ILE A 428 34.89 6.54 -1.87
N ILE A 429 36.00 5.87 -2.24
CA ILE A 429 37.31 6.05 -1.59
C ILE A 429 37.77 7.51 -1.69
N ASP A 430 37.66 8.10 -2.87
CA ASP A 430 38.15 9.47 -3.12
C ASP A 430 37.33 10.52 -2.37
N ARG A 431 36.03 10.33 -2.27
CA ARG A 431 35.13 11.23 -1.52
C ARG A 431 35.23 11.03 -0.01
N ASN A 432 35.35 9.80 0.45
CA ASN A 432 35.52 9.49 1.88
C ASN A 432 36.84 10.05 2.40
N LYS A 433 37.96 10.02 1.64
CA LYS A 433 39.21 10.68 1.98
C LYS A 433 39.07 12.20 2.19
N LYS A 434 38.12 12.85 1.48
CA LYS A 434 37.83 14.28 1.65
C LYS A 434 36.92 14.54 2.85
N GLY A 435 36.29 13.50 3.40
CA GLY A 435 35.32 13.59 4.49
C GLY A 435 33.87 13.85 4.04
N GLN A 436 33.57 13.81 2.75
CA GLN A 436 32.20 13.98 2.24
C GLN A 436 31.34 12.79 2.65
N PRO A 437 30.13 13.00 3.25
CA PRO A 437 29.21 11.90 3.54
C PRO A 437 28.62 11.30 2.27
N ILE A 438 28.47 9.97 2.25
CA ILE A 438 28.04 9.21 1.07
C ILE A 438 26.86 8.31 1.46
N LEU A 439 25.78 8.41 0.69
CA LEU A 439 24.67 7.47 0.71
C LEU A 439 24.64 6.69 -0.60
N LEU A 440 24.86 5.42 -0.52
CA LEU A 440 24.86 4.51 -1.67
C LEU A 440 23.54 3.74 -1.70
N GLY A 441 22.78 3.88 -2.79
CA GLY A 441 21.54 3.14 -3.05
C GLY A 441 21.80 1.91 -3.92
N THR A 442 21.30 0.74 -3.50
CA THR A 442 21.34 -0.52 -4.25
C THR A 442 19.93 -1.06 -4.50
N VAL A 443 19.74 -1.83 -5.55
CA VAL A 443 18.43 -2.36 -5.94
C VAL A 443 18.03 -3.63 -5.19
N SER A 444 19.01 -4.36 -4.63
CA SER A 444 18.77 -5.62 -3.91
C SER A 444 19.65 -5.76 -2.68
N VAL A 445 19.27 -6.71 -1.81
CA VAL A 445 20.05 -7.07 -0.62
C VAL A 445 21.41 -7.64 -1.03
N GLU A 446 21.43 -8.51 -2.05
CA GLU A 446 22.65 -9.14 -2.57
C GLU A 446 23.62 -8.07 -3.10
N ALA A 447 23.13 -7.09 -3.87
CA ALA A 447 23.96 -5.99 -4.35
C ALA A 447 24.54 -5.16 -3.19
N SER A 448 23.77 -4.96 -2.11
CA SER A 448 24.25 -4.25 -0.93
C SER A 448 25.34 -5.01 -0.18
N GLU A 449 25.21 -6.33 -0.07
CA GLU A 449 26.21 -7.22 0.56
C GLU A 449 27.51 -7.29 -0.26
N GLU A 450 27.42 -7.35 -1.59
CA GLU A 450 28.59 -7.35 -2.48
C GLU A 450 29.40 -6.06 -2.36
N VAL A 451 28.71 -4.90 -2.43
CA VAL A 451 29.38 -3.60 -2.22
C VAL A 451 29.99 -3.50 -0.84
N SER A 452 29.28 -3.92 0.21
CA SER A 452 29.76 -3.92 1.59
C SER A 452 31.04 -4.76 1.74
N LYS A 453 31.09 -5.95 1.14
CA LYS A 453 32.26 -6.80 1.12
C LYS A 453 33.47 -6.12 0.46
N GLN A 454 33.26 -5.43 -0.67
CA GLN A 454 34.31 -4.70 -1.38
C GLN A 454 34.83 -3.52 -0.55
N LEU A 455 33.93 -2.75 0.09
CA LEU A 455 34.31 -1.65 0.98
C LEU A 455 35.10 -2.13 2.19
N THR A 456 34.71 -3.25 2.79
CA THR A 456 35.43 -3.90 3.89
C THR A 456 36.84 -4.31 3.46
N ASN A 457 37.00 -4.92 2.28
CA ASN A 457 38.27 -5.30 1.73
C ASN A 457 39.22 -4.10 1.49
N LYS A 458 38.66 -2.92 1.22
CA LYS A 458 39.40 -1.66 1.06
C LYS A 458 39.60 -0.90 2.38
N GLY A 459 39.10 -1.42 3.50
CA GLY A 459 39.26 -0.82 4.83
C GLY A 459 38.37 0.41 5.07
N ILE A 460 37.28 0.58 4.31
CA ILE A 460 36.33 1.69 4.48
C ILE A 460 35.30 1.30 5.53
N VAL A 461 35.23 2.08 6.60
CA VAL A 461 34.17 1.94 7.63
C VAL A 461 32.84 2.41 7.05
N HIS A 462 31.82 1.57 7.11
CA HIS A 462 30.50 1.86 6.55
C HIS A 462 29.40 1.14 7.33
N ASN A 463 28.17 1.66 7.19
CA ASN A 463 26.94 1.04 7.71
C ASN A 463 26.15 0.43 6.56
N VAL A 464 25.46 -0.70 6.83
CA VAL A 464 24.61 -1.37 5.85
C VAL A 464 23.18 -1.40 6.37
N LEU A 465 22.25 -0.91 5.54
CA LEU A 465 20.81 -0.90 5.78
C LEU A 465 20.12 -1.79 4.75
N ASN A 466 19.60 -2.89 5.21
CA ASN A 466 18.82 -3.81 4.41
C ASN A 466 17.70 -4.43 5.25
N ALA A 467 16.82 -5.20 4.60
CA ALA A 467 15.66 -5.84 5.24
C ALA A 467 15.97 -6.73 6.48
N LYS A 468 17.24 -7.01 6.75
CA LYS A 468 17.67 -7.80 7.92
C LYS A 468 17.80 -6.97 9.21
N ASN A 469 17.83 -5.63 9.12
CA ASN A 469 18.19 -4.72 10.21
C ASN A 469 17.13 -3.62 10.47
N HIS A 470 15.85 -3.93 10.35
CA HIS A 470 14.76 -2.95 10.41
C HIS A 470 14.71 -2.08 11.68
N GLU A 471 14.99 -2.65 12.86
CA GLU A 471 14.87 -1.92 14.14
C GLU A 471 15.90 -0.78 14.28
N GLN A 472 17.06 -0.90 13.63
CA GLN A 472 18.14 0.10 13.70
C GLN A 472 18.15 1.04 12.49
N GLU A 473 17.26 0.83 11.55
CA GLU A 473 17.24 1.53 10.26
C GLU A 473 17.13 3.06 10.42
N ALA A 474 16.16 3.51 11.19
CA ALA A 474 15.93 4.94 11.41
C ALA A 474 17.13 5.63 12.06
N GLN A 475 17.75 4.97 13.03
CA GLN A 475 18.92 5.50 13.76
C GLN A 475 20.15 5.63 12.86
N ILE A 476 20.43 4.61 12.04
CA ILE A 476 21.58 4.62 11.13
C ILE A 476 21.39 5.67 10.04
N ILE A 477 20.21 5.77 9.45
CA ILE A 477 19.92 6.73 8.39
C ILE A 477 20.00 8.18 8.91
N ALA A 478 19.54 8.44 10.13
CA ALA A 478 19.63 9.76 10.75
C ALA A 478 21.09 10.25 10.91
N GLN A 479 22.05 9.33 10.98
CA GLN A 479 23.48 9.64 11.08
C GLN A 479 24.22 9.60 9.73
N ALA A 480 23.54 9.29 8.62
CA ALA A 480 24.17 9.19 7.30
C ALA A 480 24.74 10.54 6.78
N GLY A 481 24.31 11.66 7.33
CA GLY A 481 24.80 13.01 7.00
C GLY A 481 26.04 13.46 7.77
N ARG A 482 26.66 12.62 8.60
CA ARG A 482 27.85 12.97 9.38
C ARG A 482 29.11 13.01 8.51
N LEU A 483 30.10 13.78 8.94
CA LEU A 483 31.37 13.93 8.26
C LEU A 483 32.03 12.55 8.00
N GLY A 484 32.33 12.23 6.74
CA GLY A 484 32.97 10.99 6.32
C GLY A 484 32.09 9.72 6.48
N ALA A 485 30.84 9.82 6.81
CA ALA A 485 29.93 8.66 6.90
C ALA A 485 29.74 8.03 5.53
N VAL A 486 29.79 6.69 5.49
CA VAL A 486 29.43 5.89 4.31
C VAL A 486 28.29 4.95 4.70
N THR A 487 27.17 5.11 4.02
CA THR A 487 25.95 4.30 4.29
C THR A 487 25.52 3.61 3.01
N VAL A 488 25.43 2.28 3.04
CA VAL A 488 24.91 1.44 1.96
C VAL A 488 23.48 1.08 2.31
N ALA A 489 22.52 1.45 1.47
CA ALA A 489 21.11 1.22 1.70
C ALA A 489 20.42 0.56 0.51
N THR A 490 19.50 -0.37 0.76
CA THR A 490 18.57 -0.83 -0.28
C THR A 490 17.49 0.22 -0.54
N ASN A 491 16.79 0.15 -1.67
CA ASN A 491 15.85 1.15 -2.18
C ASN A 491 14.90 1.76 -1.17
N MET A 492 14.32 0.94 -0.32
CA MET A 492 13.26 1.32 0.61
C MET A 492 13.80 1.69 1.98
N ALA A 493 15.08 1.41 2.26
CA ALA A 493 15.66 1.68 3.56
C ALA A 493 15.69 3.18 3.89
N GLY A 494 15.18 3.53 5.06
CA GLY A 494 15.13 4.90 5.55
C GLY A 494 14.08 5.80 4.89
N ARG A 495 13.08 5.26 4.20
CA ARG A 495 11.97 6.05 3.67
C ARG A 495 11.21 6.76 4.80
N GLY A 496 10.85 8.03 4.62
CA GLY A 496 10.21 8.84 5.65
C GLY A 496 11.14 9.37 6.74
N VAL A 497 12.42 8.98 6.78
CA VAL A 497 13.42 9.50 7.73
C VAL A 497 14.25 10.59 7.07
N ASP A 498 14.42 11.70 7.78
CA ASP A 498 15.22 12.83 7.29
C ASP A 498 16.72 12.64 7.59
N ILE A 499 17.57 12.96 6.61
CA ILE A 499 19.04 12.94 6.76
C ILE A 499 19.49 14.37 7.05
N LYS A 500 19.83 14.66 8.29
CA LYS A 500 20.36 15.94 8.71
C LYS A 500 21.88 15.97 8.48
N LEU A 501 22.39 17.01 7.81
CA LEU A 501 23.84 17.19 7.65
C LEU A 501 24.49 17.45 9.01
N GLY A 502 25.60 16.77 9.30
CA GLY A 502 26.25 16.77 10.61
C GLY A 502 25.71 15.73 11.58
N GLY A 503 24.55 15.11 11.28
CA GLY A 503 23.88 14.11 12.11
C GLY A 503 22.63 14.63 12.83
N ASN A 504 21.96 13.76 13.57
CA ASN A 504 20.80 14.10 14.39
C ASN A 504 21.18 14.08 15.87
N PRO A 505 21.25 15.24 16.57
CA PRO A 505 21.66 15.31 17.97
C PRO A 505 20.72 14.58 18.93
N GLU A 506 19.41 14.55 18.63
CA GLU A 506 18.40 13.88 19.45
C GLU A 506 18.63 12.36 19.46
N GLU A 507 18.78 11.75 18.29
CA GLU A 507 19.06 10.32 18.13
C GLU A 507 20.42 9.93 18.73
N MET A 508 21.43 10.81 18.59
CA MET A 508 22.73 10.60 19.21
C MET A 508 22.63 10.63 20.73
N ALA A 509 21.87 11.55 21.30
CA ALA A 509 21.68 11.66 22.75
C ALA A 509 20.96 10.42 23.33
N VAL A 510 19.94 9.90 22.64
CA VAL A 510 19.27 8.66 23.00
C VAL A 510 20.24 7.47 23.02
N GLN A 511 21.13 7.35 22.02
CA GLN A 511 22.16 6.31 22.02
C GLN A 511 23.13 6.41 23.17
N PHE A 512 23.58 7.65 23.53
CA PHE A 512 24.37 7.85 24.74
C PHE A 512 23.63 7.46 26.01
N GLN A 513 22.33 7.79 26.10
CA GLN A 513 21.48 7.44 27.22
C GLN A 513 21.36 5.92 27.42
N ILE A 514 21.17 5.17 26.29
CA ILE A 514 21.15 3.69 26.30
C ILE A 514 22.51 3.13 26.76
N ASN A 515 23.60 3.62 26.18
CA ASN A 515 24.95 3.12 26.45
C ASN A 515 25.40 3.38 27.90
N GLU A 516 24.91 4.47 28.50
CA GLU A 516 25.22 4.85 29.88
C GLU A 516 24.19 4.32 30.92
N ASN A 517 23.20 3.51 30.50
CA ASN A 517 22.11 2.98 31.33
C ASN A 517 21.32 4.07 32.09
N LYS A 518 21.04 5.21 31.45
CA LYS A 518 20.31 6.35 32.01
C LYS A 518 18.95 6.56 31.35
N LEU A 519 18.25 5.49 31.02
CA LEU A 519 17.02 5.50 30.18
C LEU A 519 15.89 6.37 30.77
N ASP A 520 15.85 6.61 32.06
CA ASP A 520 14.77 7.35 32.74
C ASP A 520 15.19 8.75 33.20
N ASP A 521 16.26 9.34 32.68
CA ASP A 521 16.72 10.67 33.05
C ASP A 521 16.51 11.73 31.94
N PRO A 522 15.36 12.47 31.94
CA PRO A 522 15.08 13.52 30.96
C PRO A 522 16.05 14.71 31.06
N MET A 523 16.59 14.99 32.28
CA MET A 523 17.54 16.10 32.43
C MET A 523 18.89 15.78 31.79
N TYR A 524 19.33 14.54 31.88
CA TYR A 524 20.52 14.07 31.17
C TYR A 524 20.34 14.16 29.66
N LEU A 525 19.19 13.68 29.16
CA LEU A 525 18.88 13.71 27.72
C LEU A 525 18.95 15.15 27.15
N ASN A 526 18.25 16.11 27.77
CA ASN A 526 18.24 17.50 27.35
C ASN A 526 19.63 18.15 27.42
N SER A 527 20.38 17.87 28.49
CA SER A 527 21.76 18.37 28.60
C SER A 527 22.67 17.83 27.52
N LYS A 528 22.48 16.53 27.14
CA LYS A 528 23.28 15.88 26.12
C LYS A 528 22.90 16.36 24.70
N ILE A 529 21.64 16.61 24.45
CA ILE A 529 21.17 17.21 23.19
C ILE A 529 21.86 18.57 22.98
N ASN A 530 21.82 19.47 23.97
CA ASN A 530 22.43 20.80 23.88
C ASN A 530 23.96 20.73 23.64
N GLU A 531 24.66 19.77 24.26
CA GLU A 531 26.10 19.54 24.01
C GLU A 531 26.36 19.10 22.57
N LEU A 532 25.53 18.14 22.08
CA LEU A 532 25.66 17.57 20.75
C LEU A 532 25.26 18.55 19.64
N GLU A 533 24.33 19.48 19.88
CA GLU A 533 23.92 20.50 18.89
C GLU A 533 25.09 21.37 18.43
N LEU A 534 25.99 21.75 19.32
CA LEU A 534 27.21 22.53 18.96
C LEU A 534 28.12 21.68 18.06
N GLN A 535 28.35 20.41 18.42
CA GLN A 535 29.19 19.51 17.64
C GLN A 535 28.59 19.25 16.25
N VAL A 536 27.28 18.97 16.20
CA VAL A 536 26.54 18.73 14.94
C VAL A 536 26.57 19.99 14.05
N SER A 537 26.45 21.19 14.62
CA SER A 537 26.53 22.45 13.88
C SER A 537 27.92 22.64 13.25
N GLU A 538 29.00 22.34 13.96
CA GLU A 538 30.37 22.41 13.42
C GLU A 538 30.61 21.37 12.32
N GLU A 539 30.13 20.12 12.51
CA GLU A 539 30.19 19.07 11.51
C GLU A 539 29.37 19.46 10.24
N LYS A 540 28.17 20.02 10.44
CA LYS A 540 27.32 20.50 9.36
C LYS A 540 28.03 21.50 8.48
N ASN A 541 28.69 22.52 9.07
CA ASN A 541 29.39 23.52 8.31
C ASN A 541 30.51 22.92 7.46
N LYS A 542 31.27 21.97 8.00
CA LYS A 542 32.32 21.25 7.25
C LYS A 542 31.73 20.42 6.09
N VAL A 543 30.60 19.73 6.33
CA VAL A 543 29.92 18.96 5.28
C VAL A 543 29.38 19.88 4.17
N LEU A 544 28.85 21.06 4.52
CA LEU A 544 28.40 22.06 3.55
C LEU A 544 29.56 22.56 2.66
N GLU A 545 30.73 22.82 3.25
CA GLU A 545 31.94 23.22 2.50
C GLU A 545 32.42 22.11 1.53
N LEU A 546 32.21 20.84 1.88
CA LEU A 546 32.54 19.69 1.05
C LEU A 546 31.50 19.40 -0.06
N GLY A 547 30.43 20.18 -0.16
CA GLY A 547 29.39 20.05 -1.17
C GLY A 547 28.18 19.23 -0.71
N GLY A 548 28.02 19.04 0.60
CA GLY A 548 26.86 18.35 1.19
C GLY A 548 26.90 16.83 1.03
N LEU A 549 25.73 16.18 1.17
CA LEU A 549 25.58 14.73 1.02
C LEU A 549 25.72 14.31 -0.44
N TYR A 550 26.58 13.33 -0.70
CA TYR A 550 26.67 12.67 -2.00
C TYR A 550 25.80 11.42 -2.04
N VAL A 551 24.90 11.35 -3.02
CA VAL A 551 24.03 10.20 -3.26
C VAL A 551 24.48 9.47 -4.50
N LEU A 552 24.80 8.18 -4.36
CA LEU A 552 25.25 7.32 -5.41
C LEU A 552 24.27 6.14 -5.60
N GLY A 553 23.76 5.93 -6.83
CA GLY A 553 22.98 4.76 -7.19
C GLY A 553 23.83 3.77 -7.96
N THR A 554 23.80 2.48 -7.60
CA THR A 554 24.56 1.43 -8.29
C THR A 554 23.89 0.91 -9.56
N GLU A 555 22.60 1.24 -9.73
CA GLU A 555 21.77 0.88 -10.88
C GLU A 555 20.61 1.86 -11.00
N ARG A 556 19.95 1.87 -12.16
CA ARG A 556 18.64 2.50 -12.30
C ARG A 556 17.56 1.52 -11.88
N HIS A 557 16.57 2.04 -11.18
CA HIS A 557 15.40 1.27 -10.76
C HIS A 557 14.40 1.09 -11.91
N ASP A 558 13.47 0.18 -11.72
CA ASP A 558 12.36 -0.08 -12.66
C ASP A 558 11.44 1.16 -12.86
N SER A 559 11.46 2.10 -11.92
CA SER A 559 10.70 3.36 -11.99
C SER A 559 11.61 4.57 -11.77
N ARG A 560 11.45 5.60 -12.62
CA ARG A 560 12.10 6.92 -12.48
C ARG A 560 11.78 7.58 -11.16
N ARG A 561 10.63 7.30 -10.61
CA ARG A 561 10.16 7.79 -9.33
C ARG A 561 11.10 7.37 -8.19
N ILE A 562 11.48 6.10 -8.14
CA ILE A 562 12.41 5.57 -7.12
C ILE A 562 13.79 6.22 -7.25
N ASP A 563 14.29 6.42 -8.48
CA ASP A 563 15.53 7.16 -8.73
C ASP A 563 15.45 8.59 -8.18
N ASN A 564 14.32 9.28 -8.40
CA ASN A 564 14.10 10.64 -7.91
C ASN A 564 13.97 10.67 -6.37
N GLN A 565 13.38 9.68 -5.74
CA GLN A 565 13.36 9.54 -4.28
C GLN A 565 14.77 9.37 -3.71
N LEU A 566 15.62 8.58 -4.36
CA LEU A 566 17.01 8.40 -3.95
C LEU A 566 17.78 9.72 -4.09
N ARG A 567 17.71 10.40 -5.24
CA ARG A 567 18.29 11.73 -5.44
C ARG A 567 17.80 12.75 -4.40
N GLY A 568 16.51 12.71 -4.08
CA GLY A 568 15.86 13.59 -3.10
C GLY A 568 16.35 13.44 -1.66
N ARG A 569 17.21 12.45 -1.38
CA ARG A 569 17.88 12.34 -0.07
C ARG A 569 18.92 13.43 0.14
N SER A 570 19.42 14.06 -0.91
CA SER A 570 20.43 15.12 -0.90
C SER A 570 19.88 16.46 -1.41
N GLY A 571 20.50 17.56 -1.01
CA GLY A 571 20.16 18.92 -1.47
C GLY A 571 18.80 19.40 -0.96
N ARG A 572 18.52 19.25 0.33
CA ARG A 572 17.27 19.64 0.99
C ARG A 572 17.33 21.08 1.50
N GLN A 573 16.21 21.79 1.50
CA GLN A 573 16.08 23.16 2.06
C GLN A 573 17.19 24.11 1.60
N GLY A 574 17.57 24.01 0.32
CA GLY A 574 18.64 24.87 -0.24
C GLY A 574 20.07 24.46 0.13
N ASP A 575 20.28 23.35 0.84
CA ASP A 575 21.62 22.82 1.09
C ASP A 575 22.27 22.34 -0.23
N PRO A 576 23.59 22.42 -0.38
CA PRO A 576 24.30 21.81 -1.47
C PRO A 576 24.18 20.27 -1.40
N GLY A 577 24.36 19.62 -2.52
CA GLY A 577 24.32 18.18 -2.61
C GLY A 577 24.72 17.70 -3.99
N GLU A 578 24.95 16.42 -4.13
CA GLU A 578 25.35 15.84 -5.39
C GLU A 578 24.73 14.46 -5.56
N SER A 579 24.35 14.10 -6.78
CA SER A 579 23.89 12.74 -7.09
C SER A 579 24.49 12.20 -8.37
N ARG A 580 24.69 10.87 -8.43
CA ARG A 580 25.16 10.17 -9.62
C ARG A 580 24.69 8.73 -9.63
N PHE A 581 24.34 8.22 -10.82
CA PHE A 581 24.07 6.79 -11.02
C PHE A 581 25.21 6.13 -11.81
N TYR A 582 25.59 4.93 -11.38
CA TYR A 582 26.54 4.05 -12.04
C TYR A 582 25.78 2.87 -12.64
N ILE A 583 25.90 2.65 -13.93
CA ILE A 583 25.07 1.71 -14.69
C ILE A 583 25.96 0.78 -15.48
N SER A 584 25.56 -0.49 -15.57
CA SER A 584 26.16 -1.45 -16.47
C SER A 584 25.20 -1.86 -17.58
N LEU A 585 25.73 -2.17 -18.76
CA LEU A 585 24.93 -2.79 -19.82
C LEU A 585 24.45 -4.21 -19.45
N GLN A 586 25.00 -4.77 -18.37
CA GLN A 586 24.62 -6.07 -17.83
C GLN A 586 23.57 -5.97 -16.71
N ASP A 587 23.15 -4.76 -16.29
CA ASP A 587 22.09 -4.58 -15.30
C ASP A 587 20.77 -5.13 -15.83
N ASP A 588 19.91 -5.62 -14.95
CA ASP A 588 18.66 -6.31 -15.32
C ASP A 588 17.73 -5.45 -16.17
N LEU A 589 17.61 -4.16 -15.87
CA LEU A 589 16.84 -3.23 -16.69
C LEU A 589 17.36 -3.17 -18.14
N MET A 590 18.68 -3.16 -18.31
CA MET A 590 19.32 -3.11 -19.63
C MET A 590 19.16 -4.43 -20.39
N ARG A 591 19.28 -5.56 -19.72
CA ARG A 591 19.09 -6.89 -20.32
C ARG A 591 17.69 -7.09 -20.87
N ARG A 592 16.66 -6.64 -20.13
CA ARG A 592 15.25 -6.76 -20.55
C ARG A 592 14.92 -5.91 -21.77
N PHE A 593 15.55 -4.74 -21.93
CA PHE A 593 15.10 -3.71 -22.88
C PHE A 593 16.20 -3.23 -23.87
N GLN A 594 16.95 -4.10 -24.50
CA GLN A 594 17.90 -3.79 -25.60
C GLN A 594 19.40 -3.86 -25.24
N GLY A 595 19.79 -4.44 -24.12
CA GLY A 595 21.20 -4.59 -23.74
C GLY A 595 22.06 -5.21 -24.86
N GLU A 596 21.56 -6.25 -25.54
CA GLU A 596 22.27 -6.92 -26.65
C GLU A 596 22.55 -6.02 -27.85
N ARG A 597 21.63 -5.09 -28.20
CA ARG A 597 21.85 -4.16 -29.32
C ARG A 597 22.91 -3.12 -28.98
N ILE A 598 22.86 -2.59 -27.74
CA ILE A 598 23.82 -1.61 -27.27
C ILE A 598 25.19 -2.27 -27.10
N GLU A 599 25.23 -3.47 -26.53
CA GLU A 599 26.46 -4.28 -26.40
C GLU A 599 27.09 -4.62 -27.77
N SER A 600 26.26 -4.97 -28.76
CA SER A 600 26.73 -5.20 -30.13
C SER A 600 27.34 -3.96 -30.78
N ILE A 601 26.77 -2.77 -30.53
CA ILE A 601 27.32 -1.51 -31.00
C ILE A 601 28.63 -1.18 -30.30
N MET A 602 28.70 -1.41 -28.98
CA MET A 602 29.92 -1.13 -28.18
C MET A 602 31.04 -2.07 -28.52
N ASN A 603 30.76 -3.36 -28.78
CA ASN A 603 31.74 -4.31 -29.23
C ASN A 603 32.31 -3.95 -30.62
N LYS A 604 31.53 -3.34 -31.49
CA LYS A 604 31.98 -2.80 -32.77
C LYS A 604 32.87 -1.57 -32.62
N LEU A 605 32.71 -0.81 -31.54
CA LEU A 605 33.49 0.40 -31.27
C LEU A 605 34.85 0.10 -30.57
N ASN A 606 35.10 -1.15 -30.20
CA ASN A 606 36.33 -1.60 -29.53
C ASN A 606 36.74 -0.78 -28.29
N LEU A 607 35.76 -0.31 -27.50
CA LEU A 607 36.02 0.44 -26.29
C LEU A 607 36.51 -0.52 -25.18
N PRO A 608 37.52 -0.13 -24.39
CA PRO A 608 37.96 -0.89 -23.21
C PRO A 608 36.82 -1.06 -22.21
N ASP A 609 36.78 -2.20 -21.51
CA ASP A 609 35.67 -2.50 -20.56
C ASP A 609 35.60 -1.54 -19.37
N GLU A 610 36.74 -0.94 -18.99
CA GLU A 610 36.89 0.01 -17.88
C GLU A 610 36.56 1.45 -18.26
N GLU A 611 36.44 1.74 -19.57
CA GLU A 611 36.21 3.11 -20.03
C GLU A 611 34.73 3.53 -19.83
N ARG A 612 34.54 4.69 -19.23
CA ARG A 612 33.22 5.29 -19.03
C ARG A 612 32.61 5.73 -20.36
N ILE A 613 31.40 5.28 -20.60
CA ILE A 613 30.64 5.61 -21.80
C ILE A 613 29.83 6.91 -21.54
N GLU A 614 30.23 8.00 -22.17
CA GLU A 614 29.52 9.28 -22.07
C GLU A 614 28.74 9.57 -23.36
N GLN A 615 27.63 8.86 -23.56
CA GLN A 615 26.77 9.11 -24.72
C GLN A 615 25.34 9.36 -24.26
N THR A 616 24.82 10.53 -24.60
CA THR A 616 23.41 10.93 -24.34
C THR A 616 22.38 9.97 -24.95
N MET A 617 22.78 9.18 -25.95
CA MET A 617 21.94 8.16 -26.56
C MET A 617 21.66 7.01 -25.58
N VAL A 618 22.64 6.62 -24.76
CA VAL A 618 22.51 5.55 -23.77
C VAL A 618 21.55 5.97 -22.65
N THR A 619 21.73 7.18 -22.09
CA THR A 619 20.83 7.73 -21.09
C THR A 619 19.37 7.78 -21.56
N LYS A 620 19.13 8.25 -22.80
CA LYS A 620 17.80 8.24 -23.39
C LYS A 620 17.22 6.84 -23.60
N SER A 621 18.07 5.85 -23.86
CA SER A 621 17.61 4.46 -24.00
C SER A 621 17.19 3.88 -22.66
N ILE A 622 17.89 4.22 -21.58
CA ILE A 622 17.56 3.85 -20.21
C ILE A 622 16.23 4.47 -19.79
N GLU A 623 16.04 5.78 -20.03
CA GLU A 623 14.77 6.46 -19.73
C GLU A 623 13.58 5.84 -20.49
N ARG A 624 13.77 5.42 -21.74
CA ARG A 624 12.74 4.71 -22.49
C ARG A 624 12.46 3.32 -21.92
N ALA A 625 13.49 2.59 -21.52
CA ALA A 625 13.32 1.31 -20.87
C ALA A 625 12.50 1.43 -19.58
N GLN A 626 12.84 2.38 -18.72
CA GLN A 626 12.06 2.68 -17.51
C GLN A 626 10.60 3.01 -17.83
N ALA A 627 10.36 3.89 -18.80
CA ALA A 627 9.00 4.25 -19.21
C ALA A 627 8.18 3.03 -19.72
N GLN A 628 8.83 2.07 -20.38
CA GLN A 628 8.16 0.83 -20.81
C GLN A 628 7.83 -0.07 -19.60
N VAL A 629 8.71 -0.19 -18.61
CA VAL A 629 8.46 -0.95 -17.37
C VAL A 629 7.32 -0.30 -16.57
N GLU A 630 7.37 1.02 -16.42
CA GLU A 630 6.30 1.78 -15.75
C GLU A 630 4.94 1.53 -16.41
N SER A 631 4.88 1.60 -17.75
CA SER A 631 3.65 1.33 -18.50
C SER A 631 3.16 -0.11 -18.33
N LEU A 632 4.06 -1.10 -18.36
CA LEU A 632 3.71 -2.51 -18.12
C LEU A 632 3.15 -2.72 -16.71
N ASN A 633 3.81 -2.16 -15.71
CA ASN A 633 3.36 -2.25 -14.32
C ASN A 633 1.99 -1.57 -14.13
N PHE A 634 1.75 -0.44 -14.77
CA PHE A 634 0.45 0.22 -14.77
C PHE A 634 -0.65 -0.66 -15.37
N GLU A 635 -0.41 -1.31 -16.52
CA GLU A 635 -1.37 -2.23 -17.12
C GLU A 635 -1.65 -3.45 -16.20
N ILE A 636 -0.64 -3.98 -15.50
CA ILE A 636 -0.84 -5.05 -14.51
C ILE A 636 -1.79 -4.58 -13.41
N ARG A 637 -1.54 -3.42 -12.78
CA ARG A 637 -2.39 -2.87 -11.72
C ARG A 637 -3.82 -2.58 -12.21
N LYS A 638 -3.96 -2.06 -13.41
CA LYS A 638 -5.25 -1.82 -14.06
C LYS A 638 -6.03 -3.11 -14.31
N ASN A 639 -5.35 -4.20 -14.65
CA ASN A 639 -5.99 -5.50 -14.81
C ASN A 639 -6.44 -6.07 -13.45
N VAL A 640 -5.64 -5.95 -12.40
CA VAL A 640 -6.06 -6.33 -11.03
C VAL A 640 -7.34 -5.58 -10.64
N LEU A 641 -7.40 -4.27 -10.87
CA LEU A 641 -8.60 -3.49 -10.60
C LEU A 641 -9.81 -3.95 -11.43
N LYS A 642 -9.63 -4.23 -12.73
CA LYS A 642 -10.72 -4.72 -13.60
C LYS A 642 -11.30 -6.04 -13.12
N PHE A 643 -10.45 -6.98 -12.70
CA PHE A 643 -10.91 -8.27 -12.16
C PHE A 643 -11.64 -8.10 -10.84
N ASP A 644 -11.17 -7.22 -9.95
CA ASP A 644 -11.83 -6.95 -8.67
C ASP A 644 -13.11 -6.10 -8.81
N GLN A 645 -13.31 -5.42 -9.94
CA GLN A 645 -14.47 -4.52 -10.14
C GLN A 645 -15.82 -5.26 -10.05
N VAL A 646 -15.92 -6.48 -10.58
CA VAL A 646 -17.14 -7.30 -10.49
C VAL A 646 -17.41 -7.69 -9.03
N LEU A 647 -16.37 -8.17 -8.34
CA LEU A 647 -16.45 -8.49 -6.92
C LEU A 647 -16.76 -7.25 -6.08
N ASN A 648 -16.24 -6.09 -6.47
CA ASN A 648 -16.48 -4.85 -5.76
C ASN A 648 -17.95 -4.40 -5.84
N GLN A 649 -18.60 -4.54 -6.98
CA GLN A 649 -20.03 -4.25 -7.12
C GLN A 649 -20.87 -5.15 -6.20
N GLN A 650 -20.56 -6.44 -6.13
CA GLN A 650 -21.22 -7.37 -5.21
C GLN A 650 -20.95 -6.99 -3.75
N ARG A 651 -19.70 -6.65 -3.43
CA ARG A 651 -19.25 -6.22 -2.09
C ARG A 651 -19.98 -4.97 -1.64
N GLU A 652 -20.10 -3.95 -2.47
CA GLU A 652 -20.80 -2.70 -2.17
C GLU A 652 -22.26 -2.95 -1.78
N VAL A 653 -22.98 -3.79 -2.53
CA VAL A 653 -24.37 -4.12 -2.23
C VAL A 653 -24.49 -4.88 -0.92
N ILE A 654 -23.74 -5.97 -0.76
CA ILE A 654 -23.81 -6.83 0.42
C ILE A 654 -23.35 -6.09 1.69
N TYR A 655 -22.27 -5.34 1.61
CA TYR A 655 -21.74 -4.60 2.76
C TYR A 655 -22.64 -3.42 3.16
N LYS A 656 -23.29 -2.78 2.18
CA LYS A 656 -24.31 -1.77 2.46
C LYS A 656 -25.49 -2.36 3.23
N TRP A 657 -26.03 -3.49 2.78
CA TRP A 657 -27.14 -4.18 3.49
C TRP A 657 -26.71 -4.62 4.88
N ARG A 658 -25.53 -5.23 5.03
CA ARG A 658 -25.01 -5.62 6.35
C ARG A 658 -24.90 -4.42 7.29
N ARG A 659 -24.35 -3.31 6.82
CA ARG A 659 -24.21 -2.08 7.64
C ARG A 659 -25.55 -1.49 8.03
N GLN A 660 -26.53 -1.49 7.13
CA GLN A 660 -27.91 -1.09 7.45
C GLN A 660 -28.51 -1.96 8.54
N LEU A 661 -28.40 -3.28 8.43
CA LEU A 661 -28.90 -4.23 9.44
C LEU A 661 -28.21 -4.08 10.79
N LEU A 662 -26.89 -3.88 10.82
CA LEU A 662 -26.14 -3.74 12.07
C LEU A 662 -26.38 -2.40 12.78
N ARG A 663 -26.68 -1.32 12.04
CA ARG A 663 -26.88 0.03 12.59
C ARG A 663 -28.37 0.37 12.83
N SER A 664 -29.30 -0.41 12.32
CA SER A 664 -30.75 -0.13 12.45
C SER A 664 -31.24 -0.56 13.83
N GLU A 665 -31.93 0.35 14.54
CA GLU A 665 -32.65 0.03 15.77
C GLU A 665 -33.90 -0.82 15.48
N SER A 666 -34.52 -0.69 14.30
CA SER A 666 -35.62 -1.51 13.79
C SER A 666 -35.36 -1.95 12.36
N ILE A 667 -35.64 -3.22 12.07
CA ILE A 667 -35.54 -3.80 10.72
C ILE A 667 -36.89 -3.82 9.99
N GLU A 668 -37.97 -3.31 10.61
CA GLU A 668 -39.33 -3.36 10.06
C GLU A 668 -39.47 -2.61 8.73
N ASP A 669 -38.81 -1.45 8.59
CA ASP A 669 -38.84 -0.67 7.35
C ASP A 669 -38.10 -1.43 6.21
N LEU A 670 -36.97 -2.02 6.52
CA LEU A 670 -36.18 -2.83 5.57
C LEU A 670 -36.94 -4.09 5.12
N ILE A 671 -37.61 -4.76 6.05
CA ILE A 671 -38.46 -5.91 5.73
C ILE A 671 -39.63 -5.48 4.84
N SER A 672 -40.24 -4.35 5.12
CA SER A 672 -41.33 -3.79 4.31
C SER A 672 -40.85 -3.49 2.87
N GLU A 673 -39.70 -2.84 2.73
CA GLU A 673 -39.08 -2.57 1.41
C GLU A 673 -38.81 -3.87 0.63
N TRP A 674 -38.26 -4.90 1.27
CA TRP A 674 -38.04 -6.19 0.64
C TRP A 674 -39.32 -6.90 0.23
N PHE A 675 -40.38 -6.80 1.04
CA PHE A 675 -41.71 -7.33 0.68
C PHE A 675 -42.26 -6.61 -0.56
N ASP A 676 -42.13 -5.29 -0.62
CA ASP A 676 -42.57 -4.51 -1.78
C ASP A 676 -41.80 -4.87 -3.05
N ASP A 677 -40.49 -5.08 -2.97
CA ASP A 677 -39.66 -5.55 -4.09
C ASP A 677 -40.04 -6.95 -4.56
N VAL A 678 -40.27 -7.88 -3.64
CA VAL A 678 -40.71 -9.24 -3.98
C VAL A 678 -42.09 -9.21 -4.63
N ILE A 679 -43.05 -8.45 -4.09
CA ILE A 679 -44.39 -8.28 -4.66
C ILE A 679 -44.32 -7.63 -6.04
N SER A 680 -43.46 -6.64 -6.24
CA SER A 680 -43.24 -5.99 -7.52
C SER A 680 -42.68 -6.96 -8.56
N THR A 681 -41.69 -7.77 -8.17
CA THR A 681 -41.09 -8.80 -9.03
C THR A 681 -42.11 -9.87 -9.43
N ILE A 682 -42.89 -10.35 -8.48
CA ILE A 682 -43.98 -11.31 -8.75
C ILE A 682 -45.00 -10.72 -9.69
N SER A 683 -45.40 -9.46 -9.47
CA SER A 683 -46.36 -8.75 -10.33
C SER A 683 -45.84 -8.59 -11.77
N GLN A 684 -44.56 -8.29 -11.96
CA GLN A 684 -43.95 -8.21 -13.28
C GLN A 684 -43.89 -9.56 -13.99
N ASN A 685 -43.53 -10.62 -13.25
CA ASN A 685 -43.52 -11.97 -13.80
C ASN A 685 -44.92 -12.42 -14.21
N ILE A 686 -45.94 -12.13 -13.40
CA ILE A 686 -47.34 -12.39 -13.73
C ILE A 686 -47.74 -11.67 -15.01
N GLU A 687 -47.37 -10.38 -15.21
CA GLU A 687 -47.68 -9.67 -16.44
C GLU A 687 -46.98 -10.24 -17.69
N ILE A 688 -45.73 -10.69 -17.55
CA ILE A 688 -44.97 -11.34 -18.62
C ILE A 688 -45.63 -12.67 -18.99
N HIS A 689 -45.97 -13.48 -18.02
CA HIS A 689 -46.63 -14.77 -18.23
C HIS A 689 -48.05 -14.63 -18.80
N LYS A 690 -48.80 -13.61 -18.34
CA LYS A 690 -50.15 -13.30 -18.88
C LYS A 690 -50.13 -12.98 -20.38
N LYS A 691 -49.06 -12.39 -20.90
CA LYS A 691 -48.88 -12.11 -22.30
C LYS A 691 -48.58 -13.35 -23.14
N ASN A 692 -48.07 -14.41 -22.52
CA ASN A 692 -47.61 -15.63 -23.19
C ASN A 692 -48.60 -16.80 -23.15
N TYR A 693 -49.66 -16.70 -22.34
CA TYR A 693 -50.63 -17.79 -22.18
C TYR A 693 -52.03 -17.38 -22.57
N GLU A 694 -52.64 -18.15 -23.48
CA GLU A 694 -54.04 -17.95 -23.97
C GLU A 694 -55.09 -18.57 -23.03
N ASN A 695 -54.70 -19.40 -22.05
CA ASN A 695 -55.63 -20.14 -21.16
C ASN A 695 -55.48 -19.73 -19.69
N LEU A 696 -56.51 -19.08 -19.15
CA LEU A 696 -56.54 -18.51 -17.80
C LEU A 696 -56.48 -19.58 -16.67
N GLU A 697 -56.93 -20.80 -16.88
CA GLU A 697 -56.91 -21.86 -15.86
C GLU A 697 -55.47 -22.34 -15.61
N HIS A 698 -54.72 -22.59 -16.67
CA HIS A 698 -53.31 -23.03 -16.57
C HIS A 698 -52.39 -21.94 -16.00
N PHE A 699 -52.72 -20.70 -16.26
CA PHE A 699 -52.04 -19.54 -15.70
C PHE A 699 -52.25 -19.40 -14.17
N SER A 700 -53.47 -19.70 -13.68
CA SER A 700 -53.80 -19.71 -12.24
C SER A 700 -53.06 -20.81 -11.47
N GLU A 701 -52.93 -21.99 -12.08
CA GLU A 701 -52.14 -23.09 -11.48
C GLU A 701 -50.64 -22.75 -11.38
N LEU A 702 -50.08 -22.18 -12.42
CA LEU A 702 -48.65 -21.78 -12.47
C LEU A 702 -48.31 -20.71 -11.44
N ILE A 703 -49.18 -19.70 -11.24
CA ILE A 703 -49.00 -18.68 -10.21
C ILE A 703 -49.16 -19.30 -8.81
N SER A 704 -50.09 -20.23 -8.62
CA SER A 704 -50.28 -20.94 -7.36
C SER A 704 -49.02 -21.74 -6.99
N ASP A 705 -48.42 -22.41 -7.98
CA ASP A 705 -47.20 -23.20 -7.80
C ASP A 705 -45.97 -22.31 -7.54
N GLU A 706 -45.78 -21.19 -8.27
CA GLU A 706 -44.69 -20.21 -8.00
C GLU A 706 -44.82 -19.58 -6.63
N LEU A 707 -46.05 -19.15 -6.24
CA LEU A 707 -46.28 -18.61 -4.89
C LEU A 707 -46.08 -19.65 -3.80
N SER A 708 -46.48 -20.91 -4.04
CA SER A 708 -46.26 -22.00 -3.09
C SER A 708 -44.78 -22.33 -2.92
N ASN A 709 -44.00 -22.32 -4.01
CA ASN A 709 -42.57 -22.56 -3.96
C ASN A 709 -41.83 -21.40 -3.24
N LEU A 710 -42.15 -20.14 -3.53
CA LEU A 710 -41.62 -18.99 -2.85
C LEU A 710 -41.94 -18.96 -1.36
N LEU A 711 -43.22 -19.26 -0.99
CA LEU A 711 -43.63 -19.33 0.40
C LEU A 711 -43.06 -20.52 1.15
N SER A 712 -42.87 -21.67 0.49
CA SER A 712 -42.25 -22.86 1.09
C SER A 712 -40.75 -22.62 1.34
N ASP A 713 -40.05 -21.97 0.41
CA ASP A 713 -38.63 -21.59 0.59
C ASP A 713 -38.46 -20.56 1.71
N CYS A 714 -39.32 -19.54 1.78
CA CYS A 714 -39.30 -18.56 2.89
C CYS A 714 -39.62 -19.23 4.25
N LEU A 715 -40.53 -20.18 4.31
CA LEU A 715 -40.90 -20.90 5.54
C LEU A 715 -39.82 -21.92 5.98
N LEU A 716 -39.08 -22.49 5.05
CA LEU A 716 -37.95 -23.37 5.35
C LEU A 716 -36.81 -22.62 6.09
N TYR A 717 -36.58 -21.36 5.76
CA TYR A 717 -35.59 -20.53 6.45
C TYR A 717 -36.08 -19.99 7.82
N THR A 718 -37.37 -19.96 8.09
CA THR A 718 -37.94 -19.44 9.36
C THR A 718 -38.31 -20.52 10.35
N SER A 719 -38.28 -21.81 9.96
CA SER A 719 -38.48 -22.92 10.88
C SER A 719 -37.18 -23.19 11.65
N PRO A 720 -37.21 -23.17 13.00
CA PRO A 720 -36.05 -23.55 13.77
C PRO A 720 -35.67 -25.00 13.41
N SER A 721 -34.40 -25.19 13.09
CA SER A 721 -33.84 -26.51 12.80
C SER A 721 -34.17 -27.48 13.97
N PRO A 722 -34.42 -28.78 13.72
CA PRO A 722 -34.56 -29.73 14.82
C PRO A 722 -33.39 -29.74 15.80
N ARG A 723 -32.18 -29.30 15.39
CA ARG A 723 -31.01 -29.10 16.25
C ARG A 723 -31.21 -27.95 17.22
N ASP A 724 -31.77 -26.82 16.79
CA ASP A 724 -31.96 -25.63 17.64
C ASP A 724 -32.99 -25.91 18.75
N VAL A 725 -33.90 -26.88 18.54
CA VAL A 725 -34.87 -27.32 19.54
C VAL A 725 -34.26 -28.32 20.55
N GLU A 726 -33.25 -29.08 20.18
CA GLU A 726 -32.54 -29.99 21.08
C GLU A 726 -31.54 -29.26 22.00
N GLU A 727 -30.81 -28.26 21.49
CA GLU A 727 -29.90 -27.44 22.32
C GLU A 727 -30.64 -26.63 23.40
N SER A 728 -31.86 -26.20 23.14
CA SER A 728 -32.69 -25.47 24.13
C SER A 728 -33.23 -26.34 25.25
N ARG A 729 -33.07 -27.69 25.17
CA ARG A 729 -33.56 -28.67 26.16
C ARG A 729 -32.46 -29.26 27.04
N MET A 730 -31.20 -28.79 26.96
CA MET A 730 -30.18 -29.23 27.92
C MET A 730 -30.39 -28.52 29.25
N PRO A 731 -30.55 -29.27 30.38
CA PRO A 731 -30.67 -28.65 31.69
C PRO A 731 -29.33 -28.07 32.11
N SER A 732 -29.37 -26.84 32.61
CA SER A 732 -28.25 -26.15 33.26
C SER A 732 -27.91 -26.84 34.57
N SER A 733 -27.21 -27.99 34.52
CA SER A 733 -26.58 -28.58 35.69
C SER A 733 -25.73 -29.81 35.28
N ALA A 734 -24.46 -29.57 35.03
CA ALA A 734 -23.36 -30.47 35.41
C ALA A 734 -22.04 -29.70 35.25
#